data_f00955fd164b120176e5f49eac6b8706
#
_entry.id   f00955fd164b120176e5f49eac6b8706
#
_cell.length_a   1.000
_cell.length_b   1.000
_cell.length_c   1.000
_cell.angle_alpha   90.00
_cell.angle_beta   90.00
_cell.angle_gamma   90.00
#
_symmetry.space_group_name_H-M   'P 1'
#
loop_
_entity.id
_entity.type
_entity.pdbx_description
1 polymer ?
#
loop_
_entity_poly.entity_id
_entity_poly.type
_entity_poly.pdbx_seq_one_letter_code
_entity_poly.pdbx_strand_id
1 'polypeptide(L)'
;MSLSREELLNWVENHIVLGEGLDILKNDCEIIEFALDHCEIDIPEQNRFFINVNYADIPYFVTRKRRKNRGDIVPPSLREGIEALAYTGAYDYSHTTAEWGSVIKLGIYGLRNRVSEYAMSHSSNVNAMGFCEQILRVYNAALRFMKRAADTAALCGRTEMASSLLRLTNHAPSNLFEALQTSIIYYHLQQFFDGTVLRTLGRLDNLYYPYYARENKNEADKLLLDYIKEIDRLKARANIPFALGGTGENGKCLINDLSYIWLDMYEKARTTNTKLHILCSENTPEDIIRKAFRYIREGNNSIVFMSDGRVIESLEKQGVAHKDAVNYHVVGCYECGGEGELTCSCNARVNIPKALELALNGGRDMLTGKHIGLDNDGHFETFDALYKEFERQLTYLCKCAMTVTDLYESRYAEIHSAPILSGTYTSALQKGGDLYLDYSAKYNSSSLNAIGLATATDSLAAIRKAVFEDKTLTLGEFTEILKSDWKGEEPFRLLVKNKYPKYGQGNIRTDEIAKRTVDVLSDTVSRKPNVKGGSWRLGLFSIDWRWGFGQKTAASADGRRSGETLSQNTSASFGADKEGATAHLISAARIDMSKTPNGAIVDIDLHSSAVRGENGITALVSSLKTYFELGGFAVHYNVLDTDILMDAKKNPEKYPSLQVRLCGWNVLFSTLSEKEKDEFIARSMK
;
A
#
# COMPACT_ATOMS: atom_id res chain seq x y z
N MET A 1 -37.63 -3.13 -10.95
CA MET A 1 -37.19 -4.43 -11.46
C MET A 1 -35.70 -4.50 -11.23
N SER A 2 -35.20 -5.54 -10.57
CA SER A 2 -33.75 -5.73 -10.39
C SER A 2 -33.14 -6.26 -11.68
N LEU A 3 -31.93 -5.79 -11.99
CA LEU A 3 -31.17 -6.16 -13.18
C LEU A 3 -30.04 -7.10 -12.78
N SER A 4 -29.81 -8.12 -13.58
CA SER A 4 -28.62 -8.96 -13.49
C SER A 4 -27.36 -8.11 -13.73
N ARG A 5 -26.20 -8.66 -13.34
CA ARG A 5 -24.90 -8.00 -13.56
C ARG A 5 -24.68 -7.64 -15.03
N GLU A 6 -25.04 -8.53 -15.94
CA GLU A 6 -24.86 -8.32 -17.38
C GLU A 6 -25.77 -7.22 -17.93
N GLU A 7 -27.04 -7.23 -17.56
CA GLU A 7 -28.01 -6.18 -17.95
C GLU A 7 -27.58 -4.82 -17.41
N LEU A 8 -27.08 -4.75 -16.17
CA LEU A 8 -26.58 -3.52 -15.57
C LEU A 8 -25.36 -2.98 -16.32
N LEU A 9 -24.38 -3.83 -16.65
CA LEU A 9 -23.20 -3.42 -17.41
C LEU A 9 -23.56 -2.97 -18.84
N ASN A 10 -24.51 -3.62 -19.48
CA ASN A 10 -25.03 -3.22 -20.80
C ASN A 10 -25.70 -1.85 -20.75
N TRP A 11 -26.48 -1.59 -19.70
CA TRP A 11 -27.07 -0.26 -19.51
C TRP A 11 -25.96 0.79 -19.31
N VAL A 12 -25.01 0.53 -18.42
CA VAL A 12 -23.87 1.43 -18.14
C VAL A 12 -23.09 1.73 -19.43
N GLU A 13 -22.80 0.72 -20.25
CA GLU A 13 -22.07 0.89 -21.51
C GLU A 13 -22.73 1.89 -22.46
N ASN A 14 -24.05 1.88 -22.51
CA ASN A 14 -24.83 2.79 -23.38
C ASN A 14 -25.00 4.20 -22.80
N HIS A 15 -24.65 4.41 -21.51
CA HIS A 15 -24.85 5.70 -20.83
C HIS A 15 -23.53 6.36 -20.41
N ILE A 16 -22.37 5.73 -20.67
CA ILE A 16 -21.07 6.35 -20.44
C ILE A 16 -20.86 7.47 -21.45
N VAL A 17 -20.63 8.69 -20.95
CA VAL A 17 -20.20 9.79 -21.80
C VAL A 17 -18.69 9.69 -22.09
N LEU A 18 -18.34 9.91 -23.36
CA LEU A 18 -16.97 9.82 -23.88
C LEU A 18 -16.68 11.11 -24.69
N GLY A 19 -15.67 11.88 -24.32
CA GLY A 19 -15.29 13.10 -25.05
C GLY A 19 -14.72 14.19 -24.12
N GLU A 20 -14.46 15.35 -24.70
CA GLU A 20 -14.00 16.54 -23.97
C GLU A 20 -15.16 17.45 -23.58
N GLY A 21 -14.99 18.20 -22.49
CA GLY A 21 -15.96 19.17 -22.01
C GLY A 21 -17.26 18.59 -21.45
N LEU A 22 -17.27 17.30 -21.11
CA LEU A 22 -18.43 16.61 -20.54
C LEU A 22 -18.44 16.70 -19.01
N ASP A 23 -19.63 16.77 -18.45
CA ASP A 23 -19.83 16.72 -17.01
C ASP A 23 -19.69 15.28 -16.51
N ILE A 24 -18.44 14.91 -16.21
CA ILE A 24 -18.07 13.57 -15.71
C ILE A 24 -18.72 13.29 -14.37
N LEU A 25 -18.76 14.26 -13.46
CA LEU A 25 -19.35 14.08 -12.14
C LEU A 25 -20.82 13.73 -12.25
N LYS A 26 -21.57 14.50 -13.03
CA LYS A 26 -23.00 14.25 -13.25
C LYS A 26 -23.24 12.87 -13.87
N ASN A 27 -22.47 12.50 -14.89
CA ASN A 27 -22.63 11.21 -15.55
C ASN A 27 -22.30 10.04 -14.60
N ASP A 28 -21.24 10.12 -13.82
CA ASP A 28 -20.90 9.09 -12.83
C ASP A 28 -21.99 8.98 -11.76
N CYS A 29 -22.51 10.11 -11.26
CA CYS A 29 -23.61 10.11 -10.30
C CYS A 29 -24.89 9.50 -10.87
N GLU A 30 -25.22 9.73 -12.14
CA GLU A 30 -26.36 9.11 -12.83
C GLU A 30 -26.20 7.60 -12.97
N ILE A 31 -24.99 7.15 -13.32
CA ILE A 31 -24.66 5.73 -13.41
C ILE A 31 -24.73 5.07 -12.02
N ILE A 32 -24.18 5.69 -10.99
CA ILE A 32 -24.20 5.18 -9.61
C ILE A 32 -25.64 5.10 -9.09
N GLU A 33 -26.44 6.15 -9.28
CA GLU A 33 -27.84 6.18 -8.86
C GLU A 33 -28.62 5.03 -9.51
N PHE A 34 -28.54 4.92 -10.84
CA PHE A 34 -29.21 3.84 -11.57
C PHE A 34 -28.79 2.46 -11.07
N ALA A 35 -27.49 2.25 -10.89
CA ALA A 35 -26.95 0.99 -10.42
C ALA A 35 -27.45 0.63 -9.02
N LEU A 36 -27.44 1.58 -8.08
CA LEU A 36 -27.95 1.38 -6.72
C LEU A 36 -29.45 1.12 -6.66
N ASP A 37 -30.23 1.71 -7.57
CA ASP A 37 -31.67 1.51 -7.62
C ASP A 37 -32.08 0.19 -8.28
N HIS A 38 -31.23 -0.41 -9.15
CA HIS A 38 -31.61 -1.55 -9.98
C HIS A 38 -30.76 -2.82 -9.79
N CYS A 39 -29.57 -2.75 -9.12
CA CYS A 39 -28.78 -3.96 -8.90
C CYS A 39 -29.54 -5.02 -8.09
N GLU A 40 -29.27 -6.29 -8.36
CA GLU A 40 -29.74 -7.39 -7.54
C GLU A 40 -29.16 -7.32 -6.13
N ILE A 41 -29.94 -7.74 -5.15
CA ILE A 41 -29.53 -7.82 -3.76
C ILE A 41 -29.55 -9.30 -3.35
N ASP A 42 -28.38 -9.80 -2.97
CA ASP A 42 -28.22 -11.16 -2.49
C ASP A 42 -27.80 -11.12 -1.00
N ILE A 43 -28.45 -11.95 -0.19
CA ILE A 43 -28.18 -12.07 1.25
C ILE A 43 -27.88 -13.54 1.56
N PRO A 44 -26.60 -13.95 1.47
CA PRO A 44 -26.19 -15.30 1.80
C PRO A 44 -26.59 -15.68 3.23
N GLU A 45 -27.09 -16.91 3.40
CA GLU A 45 -27.62 -17.39 4.67
C GLU A 45 -26.61 -17.35 5.81
N GLN A 46 -25.32 -17.57 5.49
CA GLN A 46 -24.22 -17.57 6.47
C GLN A 46 -23.77 -16.18 6.91
N ASN A 47 -24.19 -15.10 6.24
CA ASN A 47 -23.72 -13.77 6.56
C ASN A 47 -24.47 -13.16 7.75
N ARG A 48 -23.75 -12.60 8.70
CA ARG A 48 -24.33 -11.85 9.81
C ARG A 48 -24.62 -10.40 9.43
N PHE A 49 -23.72 -9.82 8.61
CA PHE A 49 -23.87 -8.47 8.08
C PHE A 49 -24.34 -8.50 6.63
N PHE A 50 -24.94 -7.41 6.18
CA PHE A 50 -25.28 -7.24 4.79
C PHE A 50 -23.99 -7.02 3.99
N ILE A 51 -23.61 -8.05 3.26
CA ILE A 51 -22.51 -8.06 2.31
C ILE A 51 -23.05 -8.60 0.99
N ASN A 52 -23.06 -7.79 -0.04
CA ASN A 52 -23.40 -8.24 -1.38
C ASN A 52 -22.12 -8.33 -2.24
N VAL A 53 -21.76 -9.52 -2.69
CA VAL A 53 -20.54 -9.81 -3.46
C VAL A 53 -20.77 -9.92 -4.98
N ASN A 54 -22.00 -9.82 -5.44
CA ASN A 54 -22.39 -10.04 -6.84
C ASN A 54 -22.50 -8.75 -7.65
N TYR A 55 -21.70 -7.74 -7.34
CA TYR A 55 -21.73 -6.49 -8.07
C TYR A 55 -20.96 -6.52 -9.38
N ALA A 56 -21.51 -5.81 -10.37
CA ALA A 56 -20.75 -5.34 -11.50
C ALA A 56 -19.68 -4.35 -10.98
N ASP A 57 -18.47 -4.51 -11.45
CA ASP A 57 -17.38 -3.58 -11.18
C ASP A 57 -17.53 -2.37 -12.11
N ILE A 58 -18.55 -1.57 -11.83
CA ILE A 58 -18.98 -0.45 -12.65
C ILE A 58 -17.85 0.57 -12.85
N PRO A 59 -17.18 1.04 -11.78
CA PRO A 59 -16.17 2.08 -11.94
C PRO A 59 -14.98 1.62 -12.78
N TYR A 60 -14.54 0.38 -12.62
CA TYR A 60 -13.47 -0.15 -13.44
C TYR A 60 -13.86 -0.22 -14.92
N PHE A 61 -15.10 -0.60 -15.18
CA PHE A 61 -15.63 -0.65 -16.54
C PHE A 61 -15.67 0.76 -17.14
N VAL A 62 -16.21 1.74 -16.42
CA VAL A 62 -16.31 3.15 -16.84
C VAL A 62 -14.93 3.75 -17.08
N THR A 63 -14.03 3.67 -16.10
CA THR A 63 -12.67 4.24 -16.21
C THR A 63 -11.87 3.59 -17.33
N ARG A 64 -12.02 2.28 -17.55
CA ARG A 64 -11.37 1.55 -18.67
C ARG A 64 -11.84 2.05 -20.02
N LYS A 65 -13.16 2.27 -20.19
CA LYS A 65 -13.75 2.78 -21.44
C LYS A 65 -13.24 4.19 -21.72
N ARG A 66 -13.29 5.10 -20.74
CA ARG A 66 -12.82 6.47 -20.89
C ARG A 66 -11.32 6.55 -21.20
N ARG A 67 -10.48 5.80 -20.48
CA ARG A 67 -9.04 5.71 -20.77
C ARG A 67 -8.76 5.21 -22.19
N LYS A 68 -9.46 4.17 -22.63
CA LYS A 68 -9.32 3.64 -23.99
C LYS A 68 -9.69 4.70 -25.04
N ASN A 69 -10.72 5.50 -24.79
CA ASN A 69 -11.15 6.57 -25.71
C ASN A 69 -10.12 7.71 -25.81
N ARG A 70 -9.38 7.98 -24.72
CA ARG A 70 -8.35 9.06 -24.71
C ARG A 70 -7.04 8.66 -25.37
N GLY A 71 -6.78 7.38 -25.57
CA GLY A 71 -5.55 6.89 -26.18
C GLY A 71 -4.34 7.03 -25.26
N ASP A 72 -3.15 6.82 -25.84
CA ASP A 72 -1.88 6.91 -25.14
C ASP A 72 -1.36 8.35 -25.09
N ILE A 73 -1.12 8.84 -23.86
CA ILE A 73 -0.67 10.22 -23.60
C ILE A 73 0.84 10.31 -23.34
N VAL A 74 1.54 9.18 -23.26
CA VAL A 74 2.96 9.16 -22.95
C VAL A 74 3.80 9.49 -24.21
N PRO A 75 4.65 10.53 -24.17
CA PRO A 75 5.52 10.87 -25.28
C PRO A 75 6.44 9.71 -25.69
N PRO A 76 6.77 9.55 -26.98
CA PRO A 76 7.69 8.49 -27.45
C PRO A 76 9.03 8.46 -26.72
N SER A 77 9.57 9.63 -26.35
CA SER A 77 10.84 9.77 -25.62
C SER A 77 10.84 9.12 -24.21
N LEU A 78 9.68 8.91 -23.62
CA LEU A 78 9.54 8.26 -22.31
C LEU A 78 9.12 6.78 -22.40
N ARG A 79 8.67 6.31 -23.57
CA ARG A 79 8.17 4.94 -23.74
C ARG A 79 9.26 3.89 -23.59
N GLU A 80 10.43 4.13 -24.16
CA GLU A 80 11.55 3.17 -24.11
C GLU A 80 12.01 2.89 -22.69
N GLY A 81 12.01 3.91 -21.80
CA GLY A 81 12.32 3.72 -20.37
C GLY A 81 11.24 2.92 -19.63
N ILE A 82 9.96 3.09 -20.00
CA ILE A 82 8.85 2.27 -19.47
C ILE A 82 8.95 0.83 -19.95
N GLU A 83 9.23 0.60 -21.24
CA GLU A 83 9.39 -0.74 -21.83
C GLU A 83 10.58 -1.50 -21.23
N ALA A 84 11.66 -0.79 -20.94
CA ALA A 84 12.84 -1.31 -20.23
C ALA A 84 12.63 -1.45 -18.72
N LEU A 85 11.47 -1.06 -18.21
CA LEU A 85 11.17 -1.01 -16.77
C LEU A 85 12.26 -0.31 -15.95
N ALA A 86 12.81 0.79 -16.49
CA ALA A 86 13.65 1.71 -15.76
C ALA A 86 12.80 2.56 -14.78
N TYR A 87 11.58 2.83 -15.18
CA TYR A 87 10.54 3.49 -14.38
C TYR A 87 9.16 3.14 -14.91
N THR A 88 8.14 3.44 -14.08
CA THR A 88 6.73 3.34 -14.48
C THR A 88 5.92 4.50 -13.90
N GLY A 89 4.80 4.80 -14.55
CA GLY A 89 3.72 5.62 -14.02
C GLY A 89 2.38 4.95 -14.31
N ALA A 90 1.36 5.27 -13.53
CA ALA A 90 0.02 4.71 -13.70
C ALA A 90 -1.06 5.66 -13.16
N TYR A 91 -2.30 5.43 -13.58
CA TYR A 91 -3.47 5.95 -12.85
C TYR A 91 -3.60 5.21 -11.52
N ASP A 92 -3.88 5.94 -10.45
CA ASP A 92 -4.16 5.35 -9.14
C ASP A 92 -5.41 5.98 -8.49
N TYR A 93 -6.45 5.17 -8.37
CA TYR A 93 -7.71 5.51 -7.70
C TYR A 93 -7.90 4.67 -6.42
N SER A 94 -6.83 4.03 -5.93
CA SER A 94 -6.96 2.97 -4.94
C SER A 94 -6.30 3.24 -3.60
N HIS A 95 -5.54 4.34 -3.46
CA HIS A 95 -4.77 4.62 -2.25
C HIS A 95 -5.26 5.87 -1.50
N THR A 96 -6.50 6.29 -1.75
CA THR A 96 -7.18 7.31 -0.95
C THR A 96 -8.29 6.62 -0.15
N THR A 97 -8.46 6.96 1.11
CA THR A 97 -9.46 6.37 1.99
C THR A 97 -10.45 7.40 2.51
N ALA A 98 -11.60 6.92 2.97
CA ALA A 98 -12.63 7.75 3.57
C ALA A 98 -12.17 8.40 4.89
N GLU A 99 -12.82 9.47 5.28
CA GLU A 99 -12.83 10.00 6.64
C GLU A 99 -13.64 9.06 7.54
N TRP A 100 -13.01 7.94 7.96
CA TRP A 100 -13.69 6.86 8.69
C TRP A 100 -14.37 7.33 9.97
N GLY A 101 -13.79 8.30 10.69
CA GLY A 101 -14.41 8.91 11.85
C GLY A 101 -15.78 9.52 11.53
N SER A 102 -15.89 10.23 10.39
CA SER A 102 -17.17 10.78 9.91
C SER A 102 -18.11 9.67 9.46
N VAL A 103 -17.63 8.68 8.72
CA VAL A 103 -18.46 7.56 8.22
C VAL A 103 -19.09 6.78 9.36
N ILE A 104 -18.31 6.38 10.36
CA ILE A 104 -18.80 5.56 11.48
C ILE A 104 -19.70 6.39 12.42
N LYS A 105 -19.37 7.66 12.65
CA LYS A 105 -20.14 8.53 13.55
C LYS A 105 -21.47 8.96 12.95
N LEU A 106 -21.51 9.28 11.67
CA LEU A 106 -22.68 9.89 11.01
C LEU A 106 -23.53 8.86 10.25
N GLY A 107 -22.93 7.78 9.75
CA GLY A 107 -23.56 6.90 8.79
C GLY A 107 -23.87 7.61 7.46
N ILE A 108 -24.40 6.88 6.48
CA ILE A 108 -24.79 7.46 5.18
C ILE A 108 -25.84 8.55 5.36
N TYR A 109 -26.81 8.33 6.26
CA TYR A 109 -27.86 9.31 6.57
C TYR A 109 -27.27 10.64 7.09
N GLY A 110 -26.38 10.60 8.06
CA GLY A 110 -25.77 11.80 8.60
C GLY A 110 -24.80 12.49 7.64
N LEU A 111 -24.06 11.74 6.82
CA LEU A 111 -23.25 12.28 5.74
C LEU A 111 -24.11 13.04 4.72
N ARG A 112 -25.22 12.44 4.32
CA ARG A 112 -26.23 13.09 3.45
C ARG A 112 -26.75 14.40 4.03
N ASN A 113 -27.09 14.41 5.34
CA ASN A 113 -27.57 15.61 6.02
C ASN A 113 -26.50 16.70 6.09
N ARG A 114 -25.25 16.34 6.42
CA ARG A 114 -24.11 17.26 6.41
C ARG A 114 -23.95 17.97 5.05
N VAL A 115 -24.05 17.24 3.95
CA VAL A 115 -24.01 17.83 2.60
C VAL A 115 -25.19 18.75 2.35
N SER A 116 -26.40 18.37 2.79
CA SER A 116 -27.61 19.19 2.66
C SER A 116 -27.52 20.50 3.43
N GLU A 117 -27.04 20.46 4.67
CA GLU A 117 -26.81 21.63 5.53
C GLU A 117 -25.76 22.55 4.92
N TYR A 118 -24.68 21.97 4.37
CA TYR A 118 -23.65 22.73 3.68
C TYR A 118 -24.22 23.44 2.44
N ALA A 119 -24.98 22.74 1.61
CA ALA A 119 -25.63 23.32 0.43
C ALA A 119 -26.55 24.51 0.80
N MET A 120 -27.38 24.35 1.84
CA MET A 120 -28.26 25.42 2.29
C MET A 120 -27.49 26.65 2.79
N SER A 121 -26.40 26.46 3.53
CA SER A 121 -25.57 27.57 4.05
C SER A 121 -24.72 28.25 2.99
N HIS A 122 -24.52 27.64 1.81
CA HIS A 122 -23.70 28.15 0.70
C HIS A 122 -24.49 28.31 -0.61
N SER A 123 -25.80 28.59 -0.51
CA SER A 123 -26.74 28.67 -1.64
C SER A 123 -26.40 29.73 -2.70
N SER A 124 -25.57 30.71 -2.37
CA SER A 124 -25.07 31.71 -3.33
C SER A 124 -23.89 31.23 -4.19
N ASN A 125 -23.23 30.13 -3.84
CA ASN A 125 -22.13 29.56 -4.58
C ASN A 125 -22.63 28.48 -5.56
N VAL A 126 -22.79 28.84 -6.84
CA VAL A 126 -23.35 27.96 -7.87
C VAL A 126 -22.54 26.65 -8.03
N ASN A 127 -21.20 26.72 -7.99
CA ASN A 127 -20.35 25.54 -8.13
C ASN A 127 -20.51 24.59 -6.93
N ALA A 128 -20.48 25.12 -5.71
CA ALA A 128 -20.71 24.33 -4.50
C ALA A 128 -22.10 23.69 -4.49
N MET A 129 -23.11 24.41 -4.96
CA MET A 129 -24.49 23.90 -5.08
C MET A 129 -24.57 22.75 -6.07
N GLY A 130 -24.00 22.90 -7.28
CA GLY A 130 -24.00 21.84 -8.29
C GLY A 130 -23.25 20.58 -7.81
N PHE A 131 -22.12 20.76 -7.13
CA PHE A 131 -21.40 19.65 -6.50
C PHE A 131 -22.24 18.95 -5.44
N CYS A 132 -22.80 19.71 -4.49
CA CYS A 132 -23.64 19.15 -3.42
C CYS A 132 -24.87 18.42 -3.96
N GLU A 133 -25.49 18.92 -5.03
CA GLU A 133 -26.61 18.25 -5.70
C GLU A 133 -26.24 16.84 -6.17
N GLN A 134 -25.08 16.69 -6.80
CA GLN A 134 -24.61 15.38 -7.27
C GLN A 134 -24.29 14.44 -6.11
N ILE A 135 -23.65 14.92 -5.04
CA ILE A 135 -23.39 14.11 -3.84
C ILE A 135 -24.68 13.68 -3.16
N LEU A 136 -25.66 14.58 -3.02
CA LEU A 136 -26.99 14.28 -2.47
C LEU A 136 -27.73 13.24 -3.30
N ARG A 137 -27.64 13.30 -4.62
CA ARG A 137 -28.20 12.30 -5.55
C ARG A 137 -27.70 10.90 -5.19
N VAL A 138 -26.40 10.73 -5.08
CA VAL A 138 -25.76 9.44 -4.80
C VAL A 138 -26.06 8.95 -3.38
N TYR A 139 -25.99 9.82 -2.37
CA TYR A 139 -26.32 9.41 -1.00
C TYR A 139 -27.80 9.06 -0.83
N ASN A 140 -28.71 9.76 -1.49
CA ASN A 140 -30.13 9.39 -1.50
C ASN A 140 -30.35 8.03 -2.19
N ALA A 141 -29.64 7.73 -3.27
CA ALA A 141 -29.67 6.42 -3.91
C ALA A 141 -29.12 5.32 -2.99
N ALA A 142 -28.03 5.60 -2.26
CA ALA A 142 -27.48 4.67 -1.27
C ALA A 142 -28.47 4.37 -0.14
N LEU A 143 -29.21 5.36 0.35
CA LEU A 143 -30.27 5.14 1.36
C LEU A 143 -31.43 4.31 0.80
N ARG A 144 -31.84 4.51 -0.45
CA ARG A 144 -32.84 3.66 -1.12
C ARG A 144 -32.34 2.21 -1.28
N PHE A 145 -31.09 2.04 -1.67
CA PHE A 145 -30.43 0.73 -1.76
C PHE A 145 -30.43 0.03 -0.41
N MET A 146 -30.06 0.72 0.68
CA MET A 146 -30.09 0.16 2.04
C MET A 146 -31.52 -0.27 2.45
N LYS A 147 -32.54 0.50 2.06
CA LYS A 147 -33.94 0.13 2.29
C LYS A 147 -34.33 -1.14 1.53
N ARG A 148 -33.96 -1.25 0.25
CA ARG A 148 -34.17 -2.48 -0.54
C ARG A 148 -33.48 -3.67 0.09
N ALA A 149 -32.25 -3.47 0.59
CA ALA A 149 -31.52 -4.53 1.33
C ALA A 149 -32.24 -4.94 2.62
N ALA A 150 -32.80 -3.99 3.37
CA ALA A 150 -33.59 -4.27 4.56
C ALA A 150 -34.85 -5.08 4.23
N ASP A 151 -35.57 -4.71 3.18
CA ASP A 151 -36.77 -5.43 2.72
C ASP A 151 -36.40 -6.87 2.31
N THR A 152 -35.31 -7.06 1.57
CA THR A 152 -34.80 -8.40 1.18
C THR A 152 -34.37 -9.20 2.39
N ALA A 153 -33.66 -8.59 3.35
CA ALA A 153 -33.26 -9.26 4.60
C ALA A 153 -34.46 -9.74 5.42
N ALA A 154 -35.52 -8.92 5.49
CA ALA A 154 -36.78 -9.30 6.15
C ALA A 154 -37.44 -10.52 5.49
N LEU A 155 -37.50 -10.54 4.15
CA LEU A 155 -38.02 -11.68 3.39
C LEU A 155 -37.21 -12.97 3.59
N CYS A 156 -35.90 -12.85 3.81
CA CYS A 156 -35.00 -13.96 4.13
C CYS A 156 -35.01 -14.34 5.63
N GLY A 157 -35.87 -13.74 6.44
CA GLY A 157 -35.93 -14.00 7.90
C GLY A 157 -34.77 -13.43 8.71
N ARG A 158 -33.98 -12.51 8.13
CA ARG A 158 -32.79 -11.89 8.77
C ARG A 158 -33.19 -10.64 9.57
N THR A 159 -33.93 -10.83 10.66
CA THR A 159 -34.61 -9.75 11.40
C THR A 159 -33.65 -8.69 11.96
N GLU A 160 -32.52 -9.10 12.56
CA GLU A 160 -31.51 -8.17 13.11
C GLU A 160 -30.88 -7.30 11.99
N MET A 161 -30.50 -7.92 10.88
CA MET A 161 -29.96 -7.23 9.71
C MET A 161 -30.99 -6.27 9.11
N ALA A 162 -32.24 -6.73 8.91
CA ALA A 162 -33.32 -5.94 8.34
C ALA A 162 -33.62 -4.69 9.18
N SER A 163 -33.77 -4.85 10.51
CA SER A 163 -34.07 -3.75 11.41
C SER A 163 -32.92 -2.75 11.50
N SER A 164 -31.67 -3.23 11.54
CA SER A 164 -30.48 -2.39 11.53
C SER A 164 -30.36 -1.57 10.24
N LEU A 165 -30.47 -2.21 9.08
CA LEU A 165 -30.43 -1.54 7.78
C LEU A 165 -31.52 -0.48 7.66
N LEU A 166 -32.76 -0.81 8.03
CA LEU A 166 -33.87 0.12 7.99
C LEU A 166 -33.63 1.33 8.92
N ARG A 167 -33.13 1.11 10.14
CA ARG A 167 -32.82 2.20 11.05
C ARG A 167 -31.71 3.11 10.52
N LEU A 168 -30.66 2.53 9.95
CA LEU A 168 -29.54 3.28 9.37
C LEU A 168 -29.93 4.14 8.16
N THR A 169 -31.10 3.93 7.53
CA THR A 169 -31.59 4.83 6.49
C THR A 169 -32.07 6.19 7.03
N ASN A 170 -32.30 6.32 8.35
CA ASN A 170 -32.87 7.52 8.98
C ASN A 170 -32.10 8.00 10.20
N HIS A 171 -31.11 7.25 10.68
CA HIS A 171 -30.36 7.56 11.89
C HIS A 171 -28.88 7.18 11.72
N ALA A 172 -28.03 7.86 12.49
CA ALA A 172 -26.64 7.45 12.67
C ALA A 172 -26.56 6.13 13.46
N PRO A 173 -25.45 5.37 13.36
CA PRO A 173 -25.21 4.18 14.16
C PRO A 173 -25.29 4.46 15.67
N SER A 174 -25.90 3.57 16.44
CA SER A 174 -26.09 3.72 17.90
C SER A 174 -25.48 2.60 18.73
N ASN A 175 -25.19 1.46 18.14
CA ASN A 175 -24.61 0.28 18.76
C ASN A 175 -23.49 -0.31 17.88
N LEU A 176 -22.78 -1.29 18.41
CA LEU A 176 -21.61 -1.89 17.71
C LEU A 176 -22.02 -2.57 16.40
N PHE A 177 -23.14 -3.31 16.38
CA PHE A 177 -23.62 -3.98 15.17
C PHE A 177 -23.85 -2.98 14.02
N GLU A 178 -24.54 -1.88 14.31
CA GLU A 178 -24.84 -0.83 13.35
C GLU A 178 -23.58 -0.11 12.86
N ALA A 179 -22.62 0.15 13.74
CA ALA A 179 -21.35 0.77 13.38
C ALA A 179 -20.53 -0.13 12.44
N LEU A 180 -20.44 -1.43 12.73
CA LEU A 180 -19.80 -2.42 11.87
C LEU A 180 -20.54 -2.58 10.54
N GLN A 181 -21.87 -2.66 10.56
CA GLN A 181 -22.69 -2.73 9.33
C GLN A 181 -22.50 -1.48 8.46
N THR A 182 -22.40 -0.30 9.05
CA THR A 182 -22.16 0.96 8.33
C THR A 182 -20.84 0.94 7.58
N SER A 183 -19.76 0.46 8.20
CA SER A 183 -18.45 0.37 7.53
C SER A 183 -18.48 -0.61 6.35
N ILE A 184 -19.17 -1.73 6.48
CA ILE A 184 -19.33 -2.71 5.39
C ILE A 184 -20.12 -2.09 4.23
N ILE A 185 -21.23 -1.43 4.50
CA ILE A 185 -22.02 -0.75 3.46
C ILE A 185 -21.18 0.31 2.76
N TYR A 186 -20.50 1.16 3.53
CA TYR A 186 -19.66 2.21 2.95
C TYR A 186 -18.53 1.60 2.11
N TYR A 187 -17.91 0.52 2.58
CA TYR A 187 -16.89 -0.21 1.83
C TYR A 187 -17.45 -0.71 0.48
N HIS A 188 -18.67 -1.26 0.47
CA HIS A 188 -19.34 -1.69 -0.74
C HIS A 188 -19.59 -0.54 -1.72
N LEU A 189 -20.15 0.55 -1.22
CA LEU A 189 -20.43 1.74 -2.03
C LEU A 189 -19.14 2.26 -2.68
N GLN A 190 -18.08 2.33 -1.90
CA GLN A 190 -16.78 2.80 -2.35
C GLN A 190 -16.14 1.86 -3.39
N GLN A 191 -16.14 0.57 -3.11
CA GLN A 191 -15.48 -0.44 -3.93
C GLN A 191 -16.17 -0.66 -5.27
N PHE A 192 -17.50 -0.73 -5.28
CA PHE A 192 -18.27 -1.23 -6.41
C PHE A 192 -19.04 -0.16 -7.19
N PHE A 193 -19.24 1.02 -6.60
CA PHE A 193 -20.01 2.10 -7.21
C PHE A 193 -19.19 3.37 -7.40
N ASP A 194 -18.36 3.75 -6.46
CA ASP A 194 -17.58 5.00 -6.52
C ASP A 194 -16.21 4.83 -7.20
N GLY A 195 -15.72 3.62 -7.32
CA GLY A 195 -14.50 3.28 -8.05
C GLY A 195 -13.19 3.55 -7.36
N THR A 196 -13.24 3.97 -6.13
CA THR A 196 -12.05 4.01 -5.27
C THR A 196 -11.94 2.68 -4.56
N VAL A 197 -10.94 1.90 -4.90
CA VAL A 197 -10.65 0.65 -4.18
C VAL A 197 -10.14 1.02 -2.81
N LEU A 198 -11.01 0.90 -1.80
CA LEU A 198 -10.62 1.13 -0.41
C LEU A 198 -9.58 0.11 0.03
N ARG A 199 -8.48 0.63 0.55
CA ARG A 199 -7.36 -0.20 1.01
C ARG A 199 -7.08 -0.04 2.50
N THR A 200 -8.07 0.35 3.29
CA THR A 200 -7.99 0.36 4.76
C THR A 200 -9.38 0.46 5.37
N LEU A 201 -9.53 -0.11 6.57
CA LEU A 201 -10.69 0.08 7.45
C LEU A 201 -10.39 1.07 8.59
N GLY A 202 -9.23 1.70 8.58
CA GLY A 202 -8.83 2.65 9.60
C GLY A 202 -8.30 2.01 10.90
N ARG A 203 -8.37 2.76 12.00
CA ARG A 203 -7.93 2.33 13.35
C ARG A 203 -9.13 1.75 14.09
N LEU A 204 -9.31 0.43 14.02
CA LEU A 204 -10.55 -0.22 14.48
C LEU A 204 -10.81 -0.06 15.98
N ASP A 205 -9.78 -0.11 16.80
CA ASP A 205 -9.89 0.05 18.24
C ASP A 205 -10.39 1.44 18.65
N ASN A 206 -10.02 2.48 17.91
CA ASN A 206 -10.44 3.85 18.18
C ASN A 206 -11.83 4.16 17.58
N LEU A 207 -12.09 3.70 16.36
CA LEU A 207 -13.35 3.95 15.67
C LEU A 207 -14.53 3.29 16.38
N TYR A 208 -14.35 2.06 16.89
CA TYR A 208 -15.44 1.28 17.46
C TYR A 208 -15.52 1.30 18.99
N TYR A 209 -14.49 1.81 19.70
CA TYR A 209 -14.50 1.86 21.16
C TYR A 209 -15.74 2.52 21.78
N PRO A 210 -16.27 3.65 21.25
CA PRO A 210 -17.46 4.28 21.80
C PRO A 210 -18.72 3.41 21.79
N TYR A 211 -18.78 2.46 20.85
CA TYR A 211 -19.89 1.50 20.73
C TYR A 211 -19.62 0.26 21.57
N TYR A 212 -18.41 -0.31 21.47
CA TYR A 212 -17.98 -1.48 22.22
C TYR A 212 -18.12 -1.31 23.74
N ALA A 213 -17.75 -0.16 24.28
CA ALA A 213 -17.79 0.14 25.72
C ALA A 213 -19.20 0.03 26.35
N ARG A 214 -20.25 0.02 25.52
CA ARG A 214 -21.65 -0.06 25.95
C ARG A 214 -22.27 -1.45 25.77
N GLU A 215 -21.55 -2.38 25.14
CA GLU A 215 -22.07 -3.70 24.77
C GLU A 215 -21.76 -4.78 25.82
N ASN A 216 -22.51 -5.86 25.72
CA ASN A 216 -22.15 -7.10 26.42
C ASN A 216 -20.88 -7.68 25.78
N LYS A 217 -19.82 -7.87 26.56
CA LYS A 217 -18.52 -8.29 26.07
C LYS A 217 -18.56 -9.58 25.23
N ASN A 218 -19.29 -10.62 25.68
CA ASN A 218 -19.35 -11.88 24.97
C ASN A 218 -20.03 -11.77 23.60
N GLU A 219 -21.06 -10.93 23.48
CA GLU A 219 -21.72 -10.69 22.20
C GLU A 219 -20.87 -9.80 21.29
N ALA A 220 -20.19 -8.80 21.85
CA ALA A 220 -19.26 -7.96 21.12
C ALA A 220 -18.12 -8.79 20.48
N ASP A 221 -17.49 -9.69 21.23
CA ASP A 221 -16.41 -10.55 20.72
C ASP A 221 -16.86 -11.40 19.52
N LYS A 222 -18.08 -11.95 19.58
CA LYS A 222 -18.65 -12.71 18.44
C LYS A 222 -18.86 -11.80 17.23
N LEU A 223 -19.41 -10.58 17.43
CA LEU A 223 -19.62 -9.61 16.36
C LEU A 223 -18.31 -9.25 15.67
N LEU A 224 -17.26 -8.97 16.45
CA LEU A 224 -15.94 -8.61 15.92
C LEU A 224 -15.31 -9.76 15.12
N LEU A 225 -15.44 -11.01 15.60
CA LEU A 225 -14.95 -12.19 14.90
C LEU A 225 -15.69 -12.40 13.58
N ASP A 226 -17.02 -12.29 13.60
CA ASP A 226 -17.85 -12.44 12.41
C ASP A 226 -17.52 -11.33 11.39
N TYR A 227 -17.36 -10.11 11.86
CA TYR A 227 -16.97 -8.97 11.02
C TYR A 227 -15.65 -9.22 10.27
N ILE A 228 -14.57 -9.63 10.97
CA ILE A 228 -13.28 -9.92 10.32
C ILE A 228 -13.43 -11.02 9.26
N LYS A 229 -14.14 -12.10 9.60
CA LYS A 229 -14.36 -13.22 8.68
C LYS A 229 -15.19 -12.83 7.45
N GLU A 230 -16.16 -11.94 7.64
CA GLU A 230 -17.01 -11.49 6.54
C GLU A 230 -16.29 -10.50 5.63
N ILE A 231 -15.49 -9.58 6.21
CA ILE A 231 -14.61 -8.71 5.44
C ILE A 231 -13.59 -9.50 4.61
N ASP A 232 -13.03 -10.57 5.16
CA ASP A 232 -12.10 -11.46 4.42
C ASP A 232 -12.78 -12.11 3.20
N ARG A 233 -14.06 -12.46 3.31
CA ARG A 233 -14.86 -13.05 2.23
C ARG A 233 -15.25 -12.05 1.12
N LEU A 234 -15.12 -10.76 1.34
CA LEU A 234 -15.45 -9.74 0.33
C LEU A 234 -14.67 -9.89 -0.98
N LYS A 235 -13.59 -10.67 -1.00
CA LYS A 235 -12.72 -10.85 -2.16
C LYS A 235 -12.39 -9.52 -2.84
N ALA A 236 -12.07 -8.52 -2.02
CA ALA A 236 -11.63 -7.23 -2.51
C ALA A 236 -10.48 -7.41 -3.50
N ARG A 237 -10.33 -6.50 -4.45
CA ARG A 237 -9.22 -6.52 -5.43
C ARG A 237 -7.84 -6.46 -4.78
N ALA A 238 -7.76 -6.07 -3.52
CA ALA A 238 -6.53 -5.97 -2.75
C ALA A 238 -6.78 -6.34 -1.30
N ASN A 239 -5.72 -6.72 -0.60
CA ASN A 239 -5.77 -6.96 0.84
C ASN A 239 -6.29 -5.72 1.56
N ILE A 240 -7.11 -5.96 2.57
CA ILE A 240 -7.75 -4.91 3.38
C ILE A 240 -6.94 -4.72 4.66
N PRO A 241 -6.14 -3.67 4.77
CA PRO A 241 -5.45 -3.34 6.03
C PRO A 241 -6.38 -2.68 7.03
N PHE A 242 -6.03 -2.83 8.29
CA PHE A 242 -6.54 -2.04 9.40
C PHE A 242 -5.46 -1.91 10.46
N ALA A 243 -5.64 -0.96 11.36
CA ALA A 243 -4.64 -0.65 12.38
C ALA A 243 -5.23 -0.64 13.78
N LEU A 244 -4.33 -0.79 14.77
CA LEU A 244 -4.59 -0.61 16.19
C LEU A 244 -3.59 0.36 16.78
N GLY A 245 -4.02 1.16 17.75
CA GLY A 245 -3.15 2.06 18.52
C GLY A 245 -2.79 3.36 17.79
N GLY A 246 -1.56 3.78 17.97
CA GLY A 246 -1.04 5.08 17.53
C GLY A 246 -1.13 6.14 18.62
N THR A 247 -0.94 7.40 18.22
CA THR A 247 -0.94 8.57 19.10
C THR A 247 -2.12 9.48 18.79
N GLY A 248 -2.81 9.95 19.80
CA GLY A 248 -3.83 10.97 19.68
C GLY A 248 -3.27 12.39 19.63
N GLU A 249 -4.09 13.38 19.28
CA GLU A 249 -3.70 14.80 19.20
C GLU A 249 -3.08 15.34 20.50
N ASN A 250 -3.44 14.75 21.63
CA ASN A 250 -2.91 15.11 22.96
C ASN A 250 -1.62 14.33 23.33
N GLY A 251 -1.01 13.62 22.39
CA GLY A 251 0.19 12.83 22.62
C GLY A 251 -0.01 11.50 23.37
N LYS A 252 -1.26 11.14 23.72
CA LYS A 252 -1.54 9.89 24.44
C LYS A 252 -1.53 8.69 23.49
N CYS A 253 -1.04 7.56 23.99
CA CYS A 253 -1.19 6.27 23.33
C CYS A 253 -2.69 5.91 23.23
N LEU A 254 -3.10 5.46 22.04
CA LEU A 254 -4.50 5.11 21.74
C LEU A 254 -4.81 3.62 21.94
N ILE A 255 -3.86 2.80 22.35
CA ILE A 255 -4.13 1.42 22.76
C ILE A 255 -5.13 1.41 23.93
N ASN A 256 -6.19 0.62 23.79
CA ASN A 256 -7.26 0.47 24.74
C ASN A 256 -7.69 -1.01 24.86
N ASP A 257 -8.67 -1.33 25.71
CA ASP A 257 -9.13 -2.72 25.92
C ASP A 257 -9.58 -3.38 24.59
N LEU A 258 -10.20 -2.62 23.71
CA LEU A 258 -10.66 -3.14 22.43
C LEU A 258 -9.49 -3.49 21.49
N SER A 259 -8.31 -2.86 21.65
CA SER A 259 -7.11 -3.22 20.86
C SER A 259 -6.70 -4.68 21.12
N TYR A 260 -6.75 -5.13 22.38
CA TYR A 260 -6.45 -6.52 22.75
C TYR A 260 -7.47 -7.50 22.19
N ILE A 261 -8.75 -7.12 22.24
CA ILE A 261 -9.84 -7.95 21.72
C ILE A 261 -9.74 -8.08 20.20
N TRP A 262 -9.50 -6.98 19.46
CA TRP A 262 -9.28 -7.03 18.02
C TRP A 262 -8.11 -7.94 17.65
N LEU A 263 -7.00 -7.86 18.39
CA LEU A 263 -5.85 -8.71 18.16
C LEU A 263 -6.18 -10.21 18.37
N ASP A 264 -6.99 -10.53 19.41
CA ASP A 264 -7.47 -11.90 19.67
C ASP A 264 -8.42 -12.40 18.59
N MET A 265 -9.35 -11.55 18.15
CA MET A 265 -10.30 -11.93 17.10
C MET A 265 -9.59 -12.10 15.75
N TYR A 266 -8.58 -11.29 15.49
CA TYR A 266 -7.74 -11.44 14.31
C TYR A 266 -6.97 -12.76 14.29
N GLU A 267 -6.38 -13.14 15.43
CA GLU A 267 -5.73 -14.44 15.59
C GLU A 267 -6.70 -15.60 15.38
N LYS A 268 -7.91 -15.53 15.99
CA LYS A 268 -8.95 -16.56 15.82
C LYS A 268 -9.47 -16.66 14.40
N ALA A 269 -9.56 -15.54 13.69
CA ALA A 269 -10.11 -15.50 12.34
C ALA A 269 -9.17 -16.13 11.29
N ARG A 270 -7.83 -16.01 11.47
CA ARG A 270 -6.81 -16.54 10.54
C ARG A 270 -7.11 -16.21 9.07
N THR A 271 -7.44 -14.96 8.82
CA THR A 271 -7.83 -14.48 7.49
C THR A 271 -6.64 -14.32 6.56
N THR A 272 -6.87 -14.39 5.24
CA THR A 272 -5.83 -14.28 4.21
C THR A 272 -5.84 -12.92 3.50
N ASN A 273 -7.00 -12.26 3.47
CA ASN A 273 -7.20 -11.04 2.71
C ASN A 273 -7.10 -9.77 3.58
N THR A 274 -7.05 -9.91 4.91
CA THR A 274 -6.85 -8.79 5.82
C THR A 274 -5.43 -8.77 6.38
N LYS A 275 -4.96 -7.61 6.79
CA LYS A 275 -3.67 -7.44 7.46
C LYS A 275 -3.77 -6.41 8.58
N LEU A 276 -3.04 -6.67 9.65
CA LEU A 276 -3.06 -5.86 10.85
C LEU A 276 -1.78 -5.06 11.00
N HIS A 277 -1.92 -3.75 11.20
CA HIS A 277 -0.81 -2.88 11.59
C HIS A 277 -0.97 -2.47 13.06
N ILE A 278 0.08 -2.66 13.85
CA ILE A 278 0.17 -2.14 15.21
C ILE A 278 1.00 -0.86 15.15
N LEU A 279 0.35 0.28 15.41
CA LEU A 279 0.98 1.59 15.42
C LEU A 279 1.59 1.82 16.79
N CYS A 280 2.91 1.65 16.89
CA CYS A 280 3.65 1.73 18.14
C CYS A 280 4.08 3.16 18.42
N SER A 281 3.50 3.79 19.44
CA SER A 281 4.00 5.00 20.06
C SER A 281 5.03 4.67 21.14
N GLU A 282 5.73 5.68 21.66
CA GLU A 282 6.68 5.51 22.79
C GLU A 282 6.02 4.89 24.03
N ASN A 283 4.71 5.16 24.22
CA ASN A 283 3.93 4.71 25.37
C ASN A 283 3.07 3.47 25.05
N THR A 284 3.31 2.78 23.96
CA THR A 284 2.61 1.53 23.65
C THR A 284 2.91 0.47 24.71
N PRO A 285 1.90 -0.12 25.37
CA PRO A 285 2.11 -1.16 26.37
C PRO A 285 2.88 -2.35 25.81
N GLU A 286 3.88 -2.83 26.53
CA GLU A 286 4.71 -3.95 26.06
C GLU A 286 3.93 -5.26 25.93
N ASP A 287 2.90 -5.45 26.73
CA ASP A 287 2.11 -6.67 26.76
C ASP A 287 1.32 -6.92 25.45
N ILE A 288 0.81 -5.87 24.78
CA ILE A 288 0.18 -6.03 23.45
C ILE A 288 1.23 -6.42 22.40
N ILE A 289 2.43 -5.86 22.49
CA ILE A 289 3.54 -6.21 21.57
C ILE A 289 3.95 -7.67 21.80
N ARG A 290 4.10 -8.10 23.07
CA ARG A 290 4.38 -9.50 23.42
C ARG A 290 3.29 -10.44 22.92
N LYS A 291 2.03 -10.05 23.07
CA LYS A 291 0.88 -10.82 22.58
C LYS A 291 0.93 -10.99 21.06
N ALA A 292 1.19 -9.91 20.33
CA ALA A 292 1.34 -9.96 18.87
C ALA A 292 2.49 -10.89 18.44
N PHE A 293 3.64 -10.81 19.11
CA PHE A 293 4.78 -11.70 18.82
C PHE A 293 4.50 -13.19 19.14
N ARG A 294 3.65 -13.48 20.14
CA ARG A 294 3.22 -14.87 20.35
C ARG A 294 2.42 -15.37 19.15
N TYR A 295 1.52 -14.57 18.60
CA TYR A 295 0.72 -14.92 17.41
C TYR A 295 1.59 -15.03 16.15
N ILE A 296 2.58 -14.16 15.96
CA ILE A 296 3.55 -14.27 14.88
C ILE A 296 4.35 -15.58 15.00
N ARG A 297 4.84 -15.91 16.19
CA ARG A 297 5.53 -17.19 16.47
C ARG A 297 4.66 -18.40 16.13
N GLU A 298 3.35 -18.29 16.31
CA GLU A 298 2.36 -19.34 15.99
C GLU A 298 1.92 -19.32 14.51
N GLY A 299 2.64 -18.54 13.68
CA GLY A 299 2.48 -18.53 12.23
C GLY A 299 1.54 -17.45 11.67
N ASN A 300 1.09 -16.49 12.50
CA ASN A 300 0.33 -15.34 11.99
C ASN A 300 1.27 -14.25 11.45
N ASN A 301 1.79 -14.46 10.25
CA ASN A 301 2.74 -13.56 9.59
C ASN A 301 2.07 -12.32 8.95
N SER A 302 0.82 -12.00 9.29
CA SER A 302 0.10 -10.84 8.74
C SER A 302 0.13 -9.60 9.64
N ILE A 303 0.80 -9.68 10.78
CA ILE A 303 0.95 -8.57 11.73
C ILE A 303 2.21 -7.77 11.42
N VAL A 304 2.07 -6.45 11.31
CA VAL A 304 3.16 -5.51 11.03
C VAL A 304 3.24 -4.49 12.16
N PHE A 305 4.45 -4.13 12.58
CA PHE A 305 4.67 -3.03 13.52
C PHE A 305 5.15 -1.78 12.79
N MET A 306 4.58 -0.63 13.13
CA MET A 306 4.97 0.67 12.58
C MET A 306 5.32 1.64 13.71
N SER A 307 6.40 2.39 13.54
CA SER A 307 6.78 3.47 14.44
C SER A 307 5.88 4.68 14.18
N ASP A 308 4.87 4.87 15.05
CA ASP A 308 3.88 5.93 14.90
C ASP A 308 4.53 7.32 14.89
N GLY A 309 5.47 7.58 15.81
CA GLY A 309 6.20 8.85 15.86
C GLY A 309 7.02 9.13 14.59
N ARG A 310 7.62 8.09 13.98
CA ARG A 310 8.39 8.25 12.73
C ARG A 310 7.48 8.54 11.54
N VAL A 311 6.31 7.93 11.49
CA VAL A 311 5.29 8.23 10.45
C VAL A 311 4.83 9.68 10.58
N ILE A 312 4.43 10.11 11.77
CA ILE A 312 4.00 11.49 12.04
C ILE A 312 5.09 12.49 11.62
N GLU A 313 6.32 12.30 12.08
CA GLU A 313 7.47 13.13 11.71
C GLU A 313 7.65 13.24 10.19
N SER A 314 7.51 12.10 9.48
CA SER A 314 7.67 12.08 8.03
C SER A 314 6.59 12.88 7.30
N LEU A 315 5.35 12.83 7.79
CA LEU A 315 4.23 13.59 7.26
C LEU A 315 4.37 15.09 7.56
N GLU A 316 4.81 15.45 8.78
CA GLU A 316 5.07 16.85 9.15
C GLU A 316 6.18 17.47 8.28
N LYS A 317 7.26 16.72 8.01
CA LYS A 317 8.32 17.14 7.08
C LYS A 317 7.80 17.38 5.65
N GLN A 318 6.66 16.79 5.29
CA GLN A 318 5.95 17.03 4.03
C GLN A 318 5.02 18.25 4.08
N GLY A 319 4.90 18.92 5.22
CA GLY A 319 4.04 20.09 5.41
C GLY A 319 2.62 19.75 5.86
N VAL A 320 2.37 18.50 6.29
CA VAL A 320 1.11 18.12 6.93
C VAL A 320 1.09 18.66 8.35
N ALA A 321 0.03 19.36 8.73
CA ALA A 321 -0.10 19.88 10.10
C ALA A 321 -0.18 18.75 11.13
N HIS A 322 0.41 18.92 12.31
CA HIS A 322 0.47 17.90 13.36
C HIS A 322 -0.90 17.24 13.64
N LYS A 323 -1.94 18.06 13.82
CA LYS A 323 -3.30 17.57 14.08
C LYS A 323 -3.86 16.67 12.97
N ASP A 324 -3.43 16.84 11.73
CA ASP A 324 -3.84 16.02 10.60
C ASP A 324 -2.90 14.81 10.46
N ALA A 325 -1.61 14.99 10.74
CA ALA A 325 -0.60 13.94 10.67
C ALA A 325 -0.85 12.82 11.68
N VAL A 326 -1.28 13.13 12.91
CA VAL A 326 -1.59 12.10 13.93
C VAL A 326 -2.83 11.26 13.58
N ASN A 327 -3.68 11.76 12.68
CA ASN A 327 -4.90 11.08 12.24
C ASN A 327 -4.71 10.25 10.96
N TYR A 328 -3.47 9.94 10.57
CA TYR A 328 -3.21 9.11 9.40
C TYR A 328 -3.75 7.68 9.56
N HIS A 329 -4.05 7.03 8.46
CA HIS A 329 -4.27 5.59 8.36
C HIS A 329 -3.18 4.95 7.49
N VAL A 330 -2.94 3.65 7.70
CA VAL A 330 -2.14 2.86 6.78
C VAL A 330 -3.04 2.40 5.65
N VAL A 331 -2.73 2.83 4.44
CA VAL A 331 -3.49 2.54 3.23
C VAL A 331 -2.68 1.61 2.33
N GLY A 332 -3.27 0.54 1.88
CA GLY A 332 -2.54 -0.39 1.01
C GLY A 332 -1.45 -1.17 1.73
N CYS A 333 -0.20 -1.05 1.28
CA CYS A 333 0.92 -1.79 1.86
C CYS A 333 1.47 -1.12 3.12
N TYR A 334 1.94 0.12 2.97
CA TYR A 334 2.58 0.90 4.04
C TYR A 334 2.37 2.40 3.84
N GLU A 335 1.60 2.79 2.85
CA GLU A 335 1.28 4.17 2.53
C GLU A 335 0.49 4.80 3.67
N CYS A 336 0.82 6.04 4.02
CA CYS A 336 0.17 6.79 5.08
C CYS A 336 -0.69 7.91 4.51
N GLY A 337 -1.98 7.84 4.76
CA GLY A 337 -2.98 8.81 4.27
C GLY A 337 -4.30 8.65 5.00
N GLY A 338 -5.39 9.22 4.48
CA GLY A 338 -6.74 9.04 5.00
C GLY A 338 -7.23 10.18 5.86
N GLU A 339 -7.62 9.93 7.08
CA GLU A 339 -8.10 10.98 7.99
C GLU A 339 -7.09 12.12 8.12
N GLY A 340 -7.54 13.32 8.43
CA GLY A 340 -6.75 14.53 8.26
C GLY A 340 -6.78 15.05 6.82
N GLU A 341 -7.67 14.53 5.99
CA GLU A 341 -7.91 14.94 4.60
C GLU A 341 -6.68 14.77 3.69
N LEU A 342 -5.95 13.71 3.91
CA LEU A 342 -4.68 13.38 3.30
C LEU A 342 -4.86 12.32 2.22
N THR A 343 -4.74 12.68 0.93
CA THR A 343 -4.74 11.68 -0.14
C THR A 343 -3.44 10.89 -0.13
N CYS A 344 -3.49 9.68 -0.63
CA CYS A 344 -2.36 8.80 -0.77
C CYS A 344 -2.31 8.25 -2.20
N SER A 345 -1.17 7.78 -2.65
CA SER A 345 -1.04 7.15 -3.96
C SER A 345 0.13 6.17 -4.00
N CYS A 346 0.13 5.29 -5.02
CA CYS A 346 1.19 4.33 -5.29
C CYS A 346 1.38 4.19 -6.81
N ASN A 347 1.53 5.32 -7.52
CA ASN A 347 1.41 5.37 -8.96
C ASN A 347 2.73 5.48 -9.75
N ALA A 348 3.81 6.01 -9.17
CA ALA A 348 5.13 6.02 -9.81
C ALA A 348 6.10 5.02 -9.18
N ARG A 349 6.98 4.44 -9.99
CA ARG A 349 8.02 3.52 -9.52
C ARG A 349 9.33 3.75 -10.27
N VAL A 350 10.47 3.58 -9.60
CA VAL A 350 11.80 3.65 -10.20
C VAL A 350 12.64 2.43 -9.84
N ASN A 351 13.38 1.93 -10.82
CA ASN A 351 14.32 0.82 -10.70
C ASN A 351 15.71 1.37 -10.35
N ILE A 352 16.11 1.28 -9.08
CA ILE A 352 17.41 1.81 -8.63
C ILE A 352 18.59 1.11 -9.29
N PRO A 353 18.67 -0.24 -9.37
CA PRO A 353 19.74 -0.94 -10.10
C PRO A 353 19.88 -0.53 -11.57
N LYS A 354 18.78 -0.20 -12.24
CA LYS A 354 18.83 0.26 -13.64
C LYS A 354 19.60 1.58 -13.77
N ALA A 355 19.55 2.48 -12.80
CA ALA A 355 20.34 3.69 -12.80
C ALA A 355 21.86 3.41 -12.79
N LEU A 356 22.30 2.38 -12.04
CA LEU A 356 23.70 1.95 -12.05
C LEU A 356 24.07 1.27 -13.37
N GLU A 357 23.20 0.43 -13.93
CA GLU A 357 23.37 -0.18 -15.24
C GLU A 357 23.62 0.91 -16.32
N LEU A 358 22.82 1.97 -16.32
CA LEU A 358 22.96 3.09 -17.25
C LEU A 358 24.25 3.89 -17.01
N ALA A 359 24.65 4.08 -15.76
CA ALA A 359 25.92 4.73 -15.43
C ALA A 359 27.14 3.96 -16.00
N LEU A 360 27.09 2.62 -15.91
CA LEU A 360 28.16 1.74 -16.40
C LEU A 360 28.17 1.58 -17.92
N ASN A 361 27.06 1.86 -18.61
CA ASN A 361 26.88 1.55 -20.03
C ASN A 361 26.50 2.76 -20.89
N GLY A 362 27.01 3.96 -20.54
CA GLY A 362 26.84 5.15 -21.38
C GLY A 362 25.39 5.60 -21.59
N GLY A 363 24.53 5.43 -20.58
CA GLY A 363 23.10 5.75 -20.67
C GLY A 363 22.26 4.72 -21.43
N ARG A 364 22.85 3.56 -21.80
CA ARG A 364 22.17 2.53 -22.59
C ARG A 364 21.79 1.33 -21.73
N ASP A 365 20.58 0.83 -21.97
CA ASP A 365 20.10 -0.45 -21.43
C ASP A 365 20.98 -1.61 -21.93
N MET A 366 21.56 -2.39 -21.02
CA MET A 366 22.47 -3.48 -21.37
C MET A 366 21.77 -4.64 -22.09
N LEU A 367 20.45 -4.82 -21.89
CA LEU A 367 19.70 -5.93 -22.51
C LEU A 367 19.30 -5.63 -23.96
N THR A 368 18.95 -4.37 -24.25
CA THR A 368 18.38 -4.00 -25.56
C THR A 368 19.28 -3.08 -26.37
N GLY A 369 20.30 -2.48 -25.76
CA GLY A 369 21.15 -1.46 -26.37
C GLY A 369 20.48 -0.09 -26.55
N LYS A 370 19.18 0.03 -26.23
CA LYS A 370 18.44 1.29 -26.36
C LYS A 370 18.99 2.36 -25.42
N HIS A 371 19.03 3.59 -25.91
CA HIS A 371 19.46 4.74 -25.12
C HIS A 371 18.27 5.27 -24.31
N ILE A 372 18.27 5.04 -22.98
CA ILE A 372 17.17 5.38 -22.09
C ILE A 372 17.58 6.26 -20.91
N GLY A 373 18.88 6.44 -20.71
CA GLY A 373 19.47 7.30 -19.67
C GLY A 373 20.13 8.54 -20.24
N LEU A 374 20.99 9.15 -19.45
CA LEU A 374 21.81 10.30 -19.85
C LEU A 374 23.16 9.84 -20.37
N ASP A 375 23.67 10.48 -21.43
CA ASP A 375 24.98 10.18 -21.99
C ASP A 375 26.11 10.32 -20.95
N ASN A 376 27.04 9.36 -20.97
CA ASN A 376 28.32 9.42 -20.29
C ASN A 376 29.34 8.57 -21.06
N ASP A 377 30.62 8.74 -20.78
CA ASP A 377 31.71 8.03 -21.47
C ASP A 377 32.06 6.67 -20.83
N GLY A 378 31.42 6.31 -19.70
CA GLY A 378 31.69 5.08 -18.97
C GLY A 378 33.02 5.03 -18.24
N HIS A 379 33.79 6.13 -18.22
CA HIS A 379 35.10 6.23 -17.58
C HIS A 379 35.04 7.02 -16.28
N PHE A 380 35.44 6.37 -15.18
CA PHE A 380 35.43 6.99 -13.84
C PHE A 380 36.73 6.65 -13.12
N GLU A 381 37.57 7.66 -12.82
CA GLU A 381 38.85 7.47 -12.14
C GLU A 381 38.69 7.11 -10.65
N THR A 382 37.58 7.50 -10.04
CA THR A 382 37.32 7.29 -8.62
C THR A 382 35.91 6.73 -8.40
N PHE A 383 35.71 6.04 -7.27
CA PHE A 383 34.40 5.57 -6.86
C PHE A 383 33.40 6.74 -6.72
N ASP A 384 33.84 7.88 -6.19
CA ASP A 384 32.95 9.06 -6.04
C ASP A 384 32.51 9.64 -7.41
N ALA A 385 33.35 9.56 -8.45
CA ALA A 385 32.95 9.96 -9.79
C ALA A 385 31.87 9.01 -10.36
N LEU A 386 32.05 7.71 -10.22
CA LEU A 386 31.03 6.73 -10.59
C LEU A 386 29.73 6.93 -9.77
N TYR A 387 29.86 7.14 -8.47
CA TYR A 387 28.70 7.34 -7.61
C TYR A 387 27.91 8.61 -7.99
N LYS A 388 28.57 9.70 -8.33
CA LYS A 388 27.93 10.92 -8.85
C LYS A 388 27.20 10.68 -10.17
N GLU A 389 27.76 9.86 -11.05
CA GLU A 389 27.06 9.48 -12.28
C GLU A 389 25.83 8.63 -11.99
N PHE A 390 25.93 7.65 -11.08
CA PHE A 390 24.79 6.90 -10.61
C PHE A 390 23.69 7.82 -10.04
N GLU A 391 24.05 8.80 -9.20
CA GLU A 391 23.11 9.82 -8.66
C GLU A 391 22.43 10.60 -9.79
N ARG A 392 23.17 10.99 -10.83
CA ARG A 392 22.67 11.72 -12.00
C ARG A 392 21.64 10.88 -12.78
N GLN A 393 21.95 9.62 -13.06
CA GLN A 393 21.05 8.68 -13.73
C GLN A 393 19.80 8.43 -12.89
N LEU A 394 19.95 8.16 -11.61
CA LEU A 394 18.82 7.92 -10.70
C LEU A 394 17.88 9.12 -10.61
N THR A 395 18.44 10.33 -10.49
CA THR A 395 17.67 11.59 -10.51
C THR A 395 16.88 11.74 -11.81
N TYR A 396 17.51 11.42 -12.94
CA TYR A 396 16.86 11.46 -14.26
C TYR A 396 15.68 10.47 -14.34
N LEU A 397 15.90 9.21 -13.95
CA LEU A 397 14.83 8.18 -13.96
C LEU A 397 13.67 8.55 -13.04
N CYS A 398 13.95 9.12 -11.86
CA CYS A 398 12.90 9.62 -10.96
C CYS A 398 12.07 10.71 -11.63
N LYS A 399 12.71 11.69 -12.28
CA LYS A 399 12.02 12.76 -13.00
C LYS A 399 11.17 12.22 -14.14
N CYS A 400 11.66 11.23 -14.89
CA CYS A 400 10.89 10.56 -15.94
C CYS A 400 9.62 9.86 -15.36
N ALA A 401 9.78 9.13 -14.25
CA ALA A 401 8.65 8.49 -13.57
C ALA A 401 7.60 9.51 -13.10
N MET A 402 8.06 10.62 -12.51
CA MET A 402 7.20 11.70 -12.05
C MET A 402 6.47 12.36 -13.23
N THR A 403 7.17 12.66 -14.32
CA THR A 403 6.57 13.24 -15.54
C THR A 403 5.50 12.33 -16.13
N VAL A 404 5.76 11.03 -16.27
CA VAL A 404 4.77 10.07 -16.77
C VAL A 404 3.53 10.05 -15.88
N THR A 405 3.73 10.08 -14.59
CA THR A 405 2.63 10.06 -13.61
C THR A 405 1.84 11.37 -13.62
N ASP A 406 2.51 12.52 -13.69
CA ASP A 406 1.85 13.83 -13.81
C ASP A 406 1.00 13.90 -15.08
N LEU A 407 1.44 13.30 -16.21
CA LEU A 407 0.64 13.16 -17.42
C LEU A 407 -0.65 12.36 -17.16
N TYR A 408 -0.56 11.23 -16.45
CA TYR A 408 -1.74 10.45 -16.09
C TYR A 408 -2.65 11.20 -15.11
N GLU A 409 -2.09 11.79 -14.07
CA GLU A 409 -2.86 12.52 -13.06
C GLU A 409 -3.54 13.75 -13.65
N SER A 410 -2.93 14.47 -14.59
CA SER A 410 -3.57 15.61 -15.28
C SER A 410 -4.83 15.25 -16.08
N ARG A 411 -5.07 13.95 -16.29
CA ARG A 411 -6.25 13.44 -17.01
C ARG A 411 -7.34 12.87 -16.09
N TYR A 412 -7.17 12.95 -14.77
CA TYR A 412 -8.20 12.44 -13.84
C TYR A 412 -9.56 13.09 -14.09
N ALA A 413 -9.59 14.42 -14.30
CA ALA A 413 -10.80 15.17 -14.60
C ALA A 413 -11.61 14.67 -15.83
N GLU A 414 -10.98 13.87 -16.70
CA GLU A 414 -11.61 13.34 -17.93
C GLU A 414 -12.02 11.87 -17.80
N ILE A 415 -11.67 11.23 -16.67
CA ILE A 415 -11.75 9.78 -16.57
C ILE A 415 -12.65 9.32 -15.43
N HIS A 416 -12.56 9.95 -14.26
CA HIS A 416 -13.14 9.41 -13.06
C HIS A 416 -13.45 10.45 -11.99
N SER A 417 -14.63 10.33 -11.39
CA SER A 417 -15.01 11.02 -10.14
C SER A 417 -15.14 10.04 -8.99
N ALA A 418 -15.19 10.55 -7.77
CA ALA A 418 -15.42 9.77 -6.57
C ALA A 418 -16.42 10.48 -5.64
N PRO A 419 -17.71 10.60 -6.04
CA PRO A 419 -18.70 11.40 -5.32
C PRO A 419 -18.98 10.88 -3.91
N ILE A 420 -19.03 9.56 -3.70
CA ILE A 420 -19.28 8.97 -2.36
C ILE A 420 -18.12 9.28 -1.42
N LEU A 421 -16.89 9.15 -1.90
CA LEU A 421 -15.67 9.48 -1.15
C LEU A 421 -15.59 10.98 -0.87
N SER A 422 -15.80 11.81 -1.89
CA SER A 422 -15.73 13.27 -1.81
C SER A 422 -16.71 13.85 -0.78
N GLY A 423 -17.87 13.24 -0.63
CA GLY A 423 -18.85 13.62 0.39
C GLY A 423 -18.38 13.37 1.84
N THR A 424 -17.31 12.61 2.09
CA THR A 424 -16.74 12.42 3.43
C THR A 424 -15.69 13.49 3.80
N TYR A 425 -15.12 14.19 2.80
CA TYR A 425 -14.07 15.19 3.00
C TYR A 425 -14.65 16.58 3.21
N THR A 426 -14.31 17.22 4.32
CA THR A 426 -14.73 18.60 4.61
C THR A 426 -14.18 19.58 3.58
N SER A 427 -12.92 19.40 3.15
CA SER A 427 -12.29 20.24 2.13
C SER A 427 -12.98 20.13 0.77
N ALA A 428 -13.48 18.95 0.39
CA ALA A 428 -14.24 18.76 -0.84
C ALA A 428 -15.56 19.55 -0.81
N LEU A 429 -16.29 19.50 0.30
CA LEU A 429 -17.49 20.32 0.49
C LEU A 429 -17.16 21.82 0.45
N GLN A 430 -16.12 22.27 1.16
CA GLN A 430 -15.71 23.67 1.22
C GLN A 430 -15.27 24.24 -0.15
N LYS A 431 -14.59 23.43 -0.95
CA LYS A 431 -14.17 23.82 -2.31
C LYS A 431 -15.28 23.67 -3.33
N GLY A 432 -16.33 22.88 -3.02
CA GLY A 432 -17.41 22.56 -3.96
C GLY A 432 -16.92 21.72 -5.13
N GLY A 433 -16.04 20.74 -4.88
CA GLY A 433 -15.41 19.94 -5.94
C GLY A 433 -15.07 18.52 -5.52
N ASP A 434 -14.95 17.64 -6.52
CA ASP A 434 -14.61 16.22 -6.34
C ASP A 434 -13.11 16.02 -6.05
N LEU A 435 -12.78 14.95 -5.34
CA LEU A 435 -11.39 14.64 -4.94
C LEU A 435 -10.47 14.34 -6.14
N TYR A 436 -11.00 13.75 -7.20
CA TYR A 436 -10.20 13.39 -8.39
C TYR A 436 -10.36 14.39 -9.53
N LEU A 437 -11.58 14.90 -9.76
CA LEU A 437 -11.80 15.89 -10.83
C LEU A 437 -11.17 17.24 -10.51
N ASP A 438 -11.30 17.68 -9.25
CA ASP A 438 -10.96 19.04 -8.81
C ASP A 438 -9.80 19.08 -7.82
N TYR A 439 -9.23 17.92 -7.48
CA TYR A 439 -8.17 17.79 -6.47
C TYR A 439 -8.53 18.51 -5.16
N SER A 440 -9.76 18.28 -4.70
CA SER A 440 -10.36 19.08 -3.63
C SER A 440 -9.88 18.72 -2.22
N ALA A 441 -9.12 17.63 -2.03
CA ALA A 441 -8.52 17.31 -0.73
C ALA A 441 -7.65 18.44 -0.19
N LYS A 442 -7.49 18.50 1.12
CA LYS A 442 -6.61 19.46 1.78
C LYS A 442 -5.13 19.23 1.43
N TYR A 443 -4.72 17.95 1.40
CA TYR A 443 -3.37 17.54 1.06
C TYR A 443 -3.41 16.53 -0.09
N ASN A 444 -3.04 16.98 -1.29
CA ASN A 444 -3.01 16.14 -2.48
C ASN A 444 -1.61 15.59 -2.71
N SER A 445 -1.42 14.28 -2.59
CA SER A 445 -0.13 13.66 -2.77
C SER A 445 -0.03 12.81 -4.03
N SER A 446 1.14 12.84 -4.66
CA SER A 446 1.61 11.83 -5.62
C SER A 446 2.77 11.08 -4.98
N SER A 447 3.04 9.85 -5.40
CA SER A 447 4.13 9.09 -4.80
C SER A 447 5.02 8.40 -5.83
N LEU A 448 6.29 8.23 -5.44
CA LEU A 448 7.26 7.43 -6.15
C LEU A 448 7.84 6.40 -5.20
N ASN A 449 7.72 5.12 -5.55
CA ASN A 449 8.35 4.02 -4.83
C ASN A 449 9.64 3.59 -5.52
N ALA A 450 10.74 3.60 -4.78
CA ALA A 450 12.05 3.21 -5.28
C ALA A 450 12.34 1.74 -4.90
N ILE A 451 12.77 0.93 -5.89
CA ILE A 451 12.84 -0.53 -5.79
C ILE A 451 14.25 -1.02 -6.08
N GLY A 452 14.72 -1.99 -5.27
CA GLY A 452 16.02 -2.62 -5.45
C GLY A 452 17.16 -1.92 -4.73
N LEU A 453 16.89 -1.24 -3.60
CA LEU A 453 17.88 -0.49 -2.83
C LEU A 453 19.10 -1.33 -2.46
N ALA A 454 18.90 -2.51 -1.84
CA ALA A 454 20.04 -3.36 -1.45
C ALA A 454 20.80 -3.90 -2.66
N THR A 455 20.12 -4.30 -3.76
CA THR A 455 20.78 -4.74 -4.98
C THR A 455 21.73 -3.66 -5.56
N ALA A 456 21.28 -2.40 -5.60
CA ALA A 456 22.12 -1.30 -6.06
C ALA A 456 23.26 -0.98 -5.09
N THR A 457 22.96 -0.96 -3.79
CA THR A 457 23.94 -0.74 -2.73
C THR A 457 25.04 -1.77 -2.73
N ASP A 458 24.69 -3.06 -2.78
CA ASP A 458 25.62 -4.19 -2.81
C ASP A 458 26.47 -4.18 -4.10
N SER A 459 25.86 -3.78 -5.23
CA SER A 459 26.57 -3.64 -6.51
C SER A 459 27.61 -2.50 -6.46
N LEU A 460 27.24 -1.34 -5.92
CA LEU A 460 28.17 -0.22 -5.73
C LEU A 460 29.30 -0.58 -4.75
N ALA A 461 28.98 -1.28 -3.65
CA ALA A 461 30.00 -1.75 -2.70
C ALA A 461 30.97 -2.76 -3.34
N ALA A 462 30.46 -3.67 -4.18
CA ALA A 462 31.28 -4.64 -4.90
C ALA A 462 32.20 -3.98 -5.93
N ILE A 463 31.71 -3.04 -6.71
CA ILE A 463 32.54 -2.24 -7.65
C ILE A 463 33.59 -1.44 -6.89
N ARG A 464 33.22 -0.76 -5.82
CA ARG A 464 34.16 -0.03 -4.97
C ARG A 464 35.30 -0.92 -4.51
N LYS A 465 34.97 -2.12 -4.01
CA LYS A 465 35.98 -3.07 -3.51
C LYS A 465 36.84 -3.62 -4.64
N ALA A 466 36.26 -4.20 -5.69
CA ALA A 466 36.99 -4.89 -6.75
C ALA A 466 37.83 -3.95 -7.62
N VAL A 467 37.25 -2.79 -8.01
CA VAL A 467 37.85 -1.87 -8.98
C VAL A 467 38.71 -0.80 -8.30
N PHE A 468 38.20 -0.12 -7.27
CA PHE A 468 38.84 1.06 -6.74
C PHE A 468 39.75 0.76 -5.51
N GLU A 469 39.42 -0.25 -4.71
CA GLU A 469 40.20 -0.61 -3.52
C GLU A 469 41.21 -1.73 -3.81
N ASP A 470 40.74 -2.93 -4.17
CA ASP A 470 41.61 -4.10 -4.41
C ASP A 470 42.27 -4.08 -5.79
N LYS A 471 41.72 -3.31 -6.75
CA LYS A 471 42.19 -3.18 -8.14
C LYS A 471 42.40 -4.53 -8.83
N THR A 472 41.49 -5.47 -8.60
CA THR A 472 41.53 -6.82 -9.16
C THR A 472 41.14 -6.85 -10.62
N LEU A 473 40.38 -5.84 -11.09
CA LEU A 473 39.96 -5.63 -12.48
C LEU A 473 39.63 -4.15 -12.69
N THR A 474 39.61 -3.73 -13.94
CA THR A 474 39.16 -2.39 -14.32
C THR A 474 37.63 -2.32 -14.33
N LEU A 475 37.08 -1.10 -14.30
CA LEU A 475 35.62 -0.91 -14.42
C LEU A 475 35.09 -1.43 -15.75
N GLY A 476 35.85 -1.26 -16.86
CA GLY A 476 35.47 -1.78 -18.17
C GLY A 476 35.35 -3.30 -18.17
N GLU A 477 36.37 -4.03 -17.63
CA GLU A 477 36.33 -5.48 -17.51
C GLU A 477 35.12 -5.93 -16.66
N PHE A 478 34.85 -5.27 -15.52
CA PHE A 478 33.68 -5.60 -14.72
C PHE A 478 32.36 -5.38 -15.49
N THR A 479 32.28 -4.29 -16.25
CA THR A 479 31.09 -3.98 -17.07
C THR A 479 30.86 -5.06 -18.13
N GLU A 480 31.93 -5.54 -18.79
CA GLU A 480 31.83 -6.62 -19.79
C GLU A 480 31.42 -7.97 -19.14
N ILE A 481 31.91 -8.28 -17.95
CA ILE A 481 31.43 -9.43 -17.15
C ILE A 481 29.92 -9.34 -16.92
N LEU A 482 29.38 -8.16 -16.54
CA LEU A 482 27.94 -7.97 -16.33
C LEU A 482 27.15 -8.12 -17.65
N LYS A 483 27.63 -7.56 -18.75
CA LYS A 483 27.01 -7.72 -20.07
C LYS A 483 26.97 -9.17 -20.53
N SER A 484 27.98 -9.97 -20.16
CA SER A 484 28.04 -11.40 -20.45
C SER A 484 27.25 -12.27 -19.48
N ASP A 485 26.51 -11.69 -18.55
CA ASP A 485 25.76 -12.37 -17.48
C ASP A 485 26.64 -13.34 -16.67
N TRP A 486 27.82 -12.88 -16.26
CA TRP A 486 28.83 -13.66 -15.51
C TRP A 486 29.34 -14.92 -16.23
N LYS A 487 29.17 -15.00 -17.57
CA LYS A 487 29.61 -16.17 -18.34
C LYS A 487 31.12 -16.35 -18.26
N GLY A 488 31.55 -17.51 -17.77
CA GLY A 488 32.97 -17.82 -17.56
C GLY A 488 33.54 -17.30 -16.24
N GLU A 489 32.83 -16.47 -15.50
CA GLU A 489 33.29 -15.79 -14.25
C GLU A 489 32.59 -16.29 -12.99
N GLU A 490 32.11 -17.54 -12.96
CA GLU A 490 31.38 -18.10 -11.85
C GLU A 490 32.16 -18.06 -10.51
N PRO A 491 33.47 -18.33 -10.43
CA PRO A 491 34.22 -18.21 -9.21
C PRO A 491 34.23 -16.78 -8.65
N PHE A 492 34.40 -15.78 -9.54
CA PHE A 492 34.36 -14.37 -9.15
C PHE A 492 32.94 -13.93 -8.74
N ARG A 493 31.92 -14.37 -9.47
CA ARG A 493 30.51 -14.14 -9.10
C ARG A 493 30.22 -14.66 -7.69
N LEU A 494 30.63 -15.88 -7.36
CA LEU A 494 30.42 -16.47 -6.04
C LEU A 494 31.24 -15.78 -4.95
N LEU A 495 32.46 -15.31 -5.25
CA LEU A 495 33.28 -14.49 -4.36
C LEU A 495 32.53 -13.20 -4.02
N VAL A 496 32.06 -12.47 -5.00
CA VAL A 496 31.30 -11.23 -4.83
C VAL A 496 30.01 -11.49 -4.03
N LYS A 497 29.25 -12.50 -4.43
CA LYS A 497 27.95 -12.83 -3.80
C LYS A 497 28.10 -13.20 -2.33
N ASN A 498 29.17 -13.94 -1.95
CA ASN A 498 29.27 -14.57 -0.65
C ASN A 498 30.26 -13.92 0.30
N LYS A 499 31.25 -13.14 -0.19
CA LYS A 499 32.37 -12.65 0.61
C LYS A 499 32.54 -11.13 0.61
N TYR A 500 31.98 -10.43 -0.38
CA TYR A 500 32.04 -8.97 -0.41
C TYR A 500 31.03 -8.37 0.58
N PRO A 501 31.33 -7.17 1.13
CA PRO A 501 30.42 -6.48 2.05
C PRO A 501 29.05 -6.27 1.45
N LYS A 502 28.00 -6.50 2.20
CA LYS A 502 26.61 -6.35 1.81
C LYS A 502 25.87 -5.44 2.77
N TYR A 503 24.84 -4.77 2.25
CA TYR A 503 23.85 -4.10 3.07
C TYR A 503 23.07 -5.12 3.92
N GLY A 504 22.71 -4.74 5.13
CA GLY A 504 22.07 -5.64 6.09
C GLY A 504 23.03 -6.44 6.98
N GLN A 505 24.33 -6.22 6.85
CA GLN A 505 25.37 -6.86 7.68
C GLN A 505 25.93 -5.94 8.79
N GLY A 506 25.34 -4.78 9.02
CA GLY A 506 25.84 -3.78 9.98
C GLY A 506 27.14 -3.07 9.52
N ASN A 507 27.53 -3.23 8.25
CA ASN A 507 28.72 -2.62 7.68
C ASN A 507 28.50 -1.14 7.38
N ILE A 508 29.12 -0.25 8.16
CA ILE A 508 28.95 1.20 8.07
C ILE A 508 29.22 1.73 6.67
N ARG A 509 30.27 1.23 5.99
CA ARG A 509 30.66 1.72 4.65
C ARG A 509 29.66 1.34 3.56
N THR A 510 29.02 0.19 3.68
CA THR A 510 27.97 -0.26 2.76
C THR A 510 26.65 0.44 3.07
N ASP A 511 26.30 0.55 4.36
CA ASP A 511 25.08 1.22 4.79
C ASP A 511 25.08 2.71 4.44
N GLU A 512 26.26 3.37 4.41
CA GLU A 512 26.38 4.78 3.96
C GLU A 512 26.03 4.94 2.46
N ILE A 513 26.32 3.93 1.63
CA ILE A 513 25.88 3.93 0.21
C ILE A 513 24.35 3.92 0.13
N ALA A 514 23.69 3.05 0.92
CA ALA A 514 22.24 2.99 0.98
C ALA A 514 21.64 4.32 1.46
N LYS A 515 22.19 4.87 2.55
CA LYS A 515 21.76 6.16 3.10
C LYS A 515 21.87 7.27 2.06
N ARG A 516 23.03 7.45 1.42
CA ARG A 516 23.24 8.45 0.37
C ARG A 516 22.27 8.27 -0.81
N THR A 517 21.98 7.02 -1.20
CA THR A 517 21.01 6.71 -2.26
C THR A 517 19.61 7.22 -1.88
N VAL A 518 19.20 6.99 -0.63
CA VAL A 518 17.89 7.47 -0.14
C VAL A 518 17.87 9.00 0.01
N ASP A 519 18.98 9.61 0.39
CA ASP A 519 19.10 11.07 0.43
C ASP A 519 18.85 11.67 -0.97
N VAL A 520 19.50 11.13 -2.01
CA VAL A 520 19.31 11.56 -3.42
C VAL A 520 17.86 11.38 -3.86
N LEU A 521 17.25 10.23 -3.56
CA LEU A 521 15.86 9.95 -3.87
C LEU A 521 14.92 10.97 -3.21
N SER A 522 15.12 11.23 -1.92
CA SER A 522 14.32 12.20 -1.17
C SER A 522 14.47 13.62 -1.70
N ASP A 523 15.70 14.07 -1.97
CA ASP A 523 15.97 15.41 -2.51
C ASP A 523 15.37 15.60 -3.91
N THR A 524 15.28 14.52 -4.67
CA THR A 524 14.69 14.54 -6.01
C THR A 524 13.17 14.52 -5.99
N VAL A 525 12.55 13.73 -5.07
CA VAL A 525 11.12 13.41 -5.09
C VAL A 525 10.34 14.21 -4.05
N SER A 526 10.79 14.16 -2.76
CA SER A 526 9.98 14.64 -1.65
C SER A 526 9.76 16.16 -1.71
N ARG A 527 8.55 16.59 -1.40
CA ARG A 527 8.11 17.98 -1.41
C ARG A 527 8.14 18.68 -2.77
N LYS A 528 8.46 17.97 -3.88
CA LYS A 528 8.30 18.56 -5.21
C LYS A 528 6.82 18.75 -5.51
N PRO A 529 6.42 19.86 -6.15
CA PRO A 529 5.03 20.09 -6.50
C PRO A 529 4.56 19.02 -7.52
N ASN A 530 3.30 18.62 -7.42
CA ASN A 530 2.62 17.77 -8.37
C ASN A 530 1.51 18.53 -9.10
N VAL A 531 0.93 17.93 -10.13
CA VAL A 531 -0.13 18.53 -10.94
C VAL A 531 -1.46 18.71 -10.20
N LYS A 532 -1.61 18.07 -9.03
CA LYS A 532 -2.82 18.14 -8.18
C LYS A 532 -2.78 19.29 -7.17
N GLY A 533 -1.82 20.19 -7.25
CA GLY A 533 -1.65 21.28 -6.29
C GLY A 533 -1.11 20.87 -4.92
N GLY A 534 -0.54 19.68 -4.82
CA GLY A 534 0.11 19.15 -3.63
C GLY A 534 1.58 18.81 -3.87
N SER A 535 2.06 17.74 -3.26
CA SER A 535 3.48 17.38 -3.34
C SER A 535 3.73 15.87 -3.53
N TRP A 536 4.90 15.56 -4.10
CA TRP A 536 5.41 14.21 -4.23
C TRP A 536 5.94 13.67 -2.91
N ARG A 537 5.78 12.34 -2.71
CA ARG A 537 6.24 11.59 -1.55
C ARG A 537 7.08 10.39 -1.98
N LEU A 538 8.21 10.19 -1.31
CA LEU A 538 9.06 9.01 -1.50
C LEU A 538 8.56 7.83 -0.67
N GLY A 539 8.53 6.63 -1.26
CA GLY A 539 8.33 5.34 -0.59
C GLY A 539 9.46 4.37 -0.90
N LEU A 540 9.76 3.51 0.07
CA LEU A 540 10.77 2.45 -0.05
C LEU A 540 10.14 1.08 0.23
N PHE A 541 9.17 0.72 -0.59
CA PHE A 541 8.58 -0.62 -0.59
C PHE A 541 8.32 -1.07 -2.02
N SER A 542 8.54 -2.36 -2.29
CA SER A 542 8.72 -2.86 -3.65
C SER A 542 7.42 -3.37 -4.29
N ILE A 543 6.34 -3.58 -3.50
CA ILE A 543 5.18 -4.31 -3.99
C ILE A 543 5.71 -5.60 -4.66
N ASP A 544 5.11 -6.12 -5.71
CA ASP A 544 5.63 -7.24 -6.52
C ASP A 544 6.48 -6.80 -7.73
N TRP A 545 6.76 -5.51 -7.85
CA TRP A 545 7.55 -4.97 -8.97
C TRP A 545 9.01 -5.41 -9.00
N ARG A 546 9.55 -5.92 -7.90
CA ARG A 546 10.88 -6.50 -7.83
C ARG A 546 11.10 -7.63 -8.87
N TRP A 547 10.06 -8.39 -9.21
CA TRP A 547 10.08 -9.41 -10.25
C TRP A 547 10.16 -8.79 -11.64
N GLY A 548 9.19 -7.94 -11.98
CA GLY A 548 9.14 -7.31 -13.29
C GLY A 548 10.38 -6.47 -13.59
N PHE A 549 10.83 -5.67 -12.62
CA PHE A 549 12.04 -4.88 -12.75
C PHE A 549 13.29 -5.78 -12.86
N GLY A 550 13.38 -6.86 -12.08
CA GLY A 550 14.46 -7.82 -12.16
C GLY A 550 14.57 -8.46 -13.53
N GLN A 551 13.44 -8.85 -14.15
CA GLN A 551 13.40 -9.45 -15.49
C GLN A 551 13.94 -8.50 -16.58
N LYS A 552 13.87 -7.20 -16.37
CA LYS A 552 14.34 -6.17 -17.30
C LYS A 552 15.65 -5.50 -16.88
N THR A 553 16.33 -6.04 -15.86
CA THR A 553 17.65 -5.57 -15.41
C THR A 553 18.71 -6.62 -15.74
N ALA A 554 19.78 -6.20 -16.38
CA ALA A 554 20.94 -7.02 -16.68
C ALA A 554 21.57 -7.60 -15.40
N ALA A 555 22.60 -8.43 -15.52
CA ALA A 555 23.37 -8.89 -14.37
C ALA A 555 23.91 -7.72 -13.57
N SER A 556 23.92 -7.81 -12.25
CA SER A 556 24.38 -6.76 -11.36
C SER A 556 25.64 -7.16 -10.58
N ALA A 557 26.42 -6.15 -10.21
CA ALA A 557 27.73 -6.35 -9.63
C ALA A 557 27.72 -6.95 -8.21
N ASP A 558 26.55 -7.16 -7.61
CA ASP A 558 26.35 -7.89 -6.36
C ASP A 558 26.41 -9.43 -6.51
N GLY A 559 26.54 -9.93 -7.75
CA GLY A 559 26.55 -11.34 -8.09
C GLY A 559 25.18 -11.89 -8.55
N ARG A 560 24.17 -11.02 -8.74
CA ARG A 560 22.86 -11.36 -9.31
C ARG A 560 22.98 -11.57 -10.83
N ARG A 561 22.33 -12.60 -11.35
CA ARG A 561 22.25 -12.84 -12.80
C ARG A 561 21.14 -11.99 -13.43
N SER A 562 21.24 -11.82 -14.74
CA SER A 562 20.21 -11.17 -15.53
C SER A 562 18.84 -11.85 -15.33
N GLY A 563 17.77 -11.07 -15.17
CA GLY A 563 16.42 -11.59 -15.00
C GLY A 563 16.08 -12.13 -13.61
N GLU A 564 17.05 -12.24 -12.69
CA GLU A 564 16.75 -12.59 -11.30
C GLU A 564 16.05 -11.44 -10.58
N THR A 565 15.31 -11.76 -9.50
CA THR A 565 14.55 -10.82 -8.70
C THR A 565 15.46 -9.78 -8.02
N LEU A 566 15.01 -8.53 -7.93
CA LEU A 566 15.68 -7.48 -7.16
C LEU A 566 15.42 -7.62 -5.65
N SER A 567 16.21 -6.92 -4.84
CA SER A 567 15.99 -6.84 -3.39
C SER A 567 14.64 -6.22 -3.05
N GLN A 568 14.09 -6.62 -1.90
CA GLN A 568 12.76 -6.27 -1.43
C GLN A 568 12.83 -5.11 -0.44
N ASN A 569 11.96 -4.10 -0.60
CA ASN A 569 11.77 -3.04 0.37
C ASN A 569 13.09 -2.37 0.80
N THR A 570 13.28 -2.12 2.10
CA THR A 570 14.57 -1.72 2.69
C THR A 570 15.35 -2.91 3.26
N SER A 571 14.97 -4.12 2.88
CA SER A 571 15.61 -5.35 3.37
C SER A 571 16.90 -5.66 2.60
N ALA A 572 17.79 -6.43 3.24
CA ALA A 572 18.98 -6.95 2.59
C ALA A 572 18.65 -7.78 1.35
N SER A 573 19.57 -7.85 0.40
CA SER A 573 19.48 -8.78 -0.73
C SER A 573 19.37 -10.22 -0.23
N PHE A 574 18.62 -11.05 -0.95
CA PHE A 574 18.38 -12.43 -0.55
C PHE A 574 19.69 -13.18 -0.23
N GLY A 575 19.78 -13.69 0.99
CA GLY A 575 20.96 -14.41 1.50
C GLY A 575 22.15 -13.53 1.89
N ALA A 576 21.99 -12.20 1.92
CA ALA A 576 23.02 -11.27 2.37
C ALA A 576 23.02 -11.01 3.89
N ASP A 577 21.90 -11.24 4.58
CA ASP A 577 21.66 -11.01 6.01
C ASP A 577 22.29 -12.07 6.94
N LYS A 578 23.52 -12.51 6.61
CA LYS A 578 24.24 -13.60 7.31
C LYS A 578 24.67 -13.25 8.74
N GLU A 579 24.75 -11.97 9.06
CA GLU A 579 25.12 -11.48 10.39
C GLU A 579 23.91 -11.39 11.35
N GLY A 580 22.74 -11.89 10.89
CA GLY A 580 21.53 -12.03 11.69
C GLY A 580 20.65 -10.79 11.73
N ALA A 581 19.45 -10.96 12.32
CA ALA A 581 18.39 -9.96 12.33
C ALA A 581 18.82 -8.61 12.95
N THR A 582 19.61 -8.62 14.01
CA THR A 582 20.09 -7.40 14.69
C THR A 582 20.95 -6.55 13.76
N ALA A 583 21.91 -7.16 13.06
CA ALA A 583 22.76 -6.44 12.10
C ALA A 583 21.92 -5.86 10.94
N HIS A 584 20.91 -6.61 10.49
CA HIS A 584 20.00 -6.17 9.44
C HIS A 584 19.16 -4.96 9.88
N LEU A 585 18.56 -4.99 11.07
CA LEU A 585 17.81 -3.87 11.64
C LEU A 585 18.70 -2.63 11.84
N ILE A 586 19.94 -2.79 12.30
CA ILE A 586 20.90 -1.69 12.45
C ILE A 586 21.22 -1.05 11.09
N SER A 587 21.47 -1.84 10.05
CA SER A 587 21.70 -1.34 8.70
C SER A 587 20.50 -0.52 8.20
N ALA A 588 19.27 -1.05 8.35
CA ALA A 588 18.06 -0.37 7.95
C ALA A 588 17.83 0.94 8.72
N ALA A 589 18.10 0.93 10.04
CA ALA A 589 17.94 2.12 10.89
C ALA A 589 18.95 3.25 10.61
N ARG A 590 20.06 2.99 9.89
CA ARG A 590 20.99 4.03 9.45
C ARG A 590 20.45 4.90 8.32
N ILE A 591 19.41 4.45 7.65
CA ILE A 591 18.65 5.25 6.67
C ILE A 591 17.73 6.20 7.44
N ASP A 592 17.73 7.49 7.08
CA ASP A 592 16.77 8.44 7.64
C ASP A 592 15.37 8.17 7.09
N MET A 593 14.62 7.31 7.77
CA MET A 593 13.28 6.90 7.35
C MET A 593 12.23 8.02 7.47
N SER A 594 12.53 9.14 8.13
CA SER A 594 11.65 10.33 8.11
C SER A 594 11.59 10.99 6.74
N LYS A 595 12.46 10.60 5.81
CA LYS A 595 12.49 11.01 4.40
C LYS A 595 11.57 10.18 3.49
N THR A 596 10.85 9.20 4.05
CA THR A 596 10.01 8.27 3.29
C THR A 596 8.52 8.36 3.65
N PRO A 597 7.89 9.52 3.45
CA PRO A 597 6.50 9.77 3.90
C PRO A 597 5.44 8.92 3.20
N ASN A 598 5.78 8.22 2.11
CA ASN A 598 4.91 7.22 1.49
C ASN A 598 5.11 5.81 2.03
N GLY A 599 5.96 5.65 3.06
CA GLY A 599 6.20 4.38 3.74
C GLY A 599 7.53 3.72 3.39
N ALA A 600 8.06 3.01 4.38
CA ALA A 600 9.24 2.16 4.27
C ALA A 600 9.11 0.97 5.22
N ILE A 601 9.67 -0.18 4.87
CA ILE A 601 9.62 -1.37 5.72
C ILE A 601 10.85 -2.24 5.55
N VAL A 602 11.27 -2.86 6.64
CA VAL A 602 12.22 -3.97 6.65
C VAL A 602 11.50 -5.28 6.97
N ASP A 603 11.77 -6.32 6.19
CA ASP A 603 11.28 -7.68 6.44
C ASP A 603 12.40 -8.49 7.09
N ILE A 604 12.08 -9.15 8.20
CA ILE A 604 12.99 -9.99 8.97
C ILE A 604 12.47 -11.43 8.93
N ASP A 605 13.21 -12.31 8.27
CA ASP A 605 12.90 -13.73 8.22
C ASP A 605 13.65 -14.44 9.35
N LEU A 606 12.92 -15.19 10.19
CA LEU A 606 13.45 -15.91 11.34
C LEU A 606 13.05 -17.39 11.29
N HIS A 607 13.99 -18.26 11.58
CA HIS A 607 13.65 -19.66 11.81
C HIS A 607 12.89 -19.82 13.13
N SER A 608 11.90 -20.72 13.18
CA SER A 608 11.06 -20.95 14.37
C SER A 608 11.86 -21.24 15.64
N SER A 609 13.06 -21.85 15.51
CA SER A 609 13.95 -22.12 16.65
C SER A 609 14.52 -20.88 17.32
N ALA A 610 14.70 -19.78 16.59
CA ALA A 610 15.27 -18.54 17.11
C ALA A 610 14.32 -17.79 18.06
N VAL A 611 13.03 -18.10 18.02
CA VAL A 611 11.98 -17.39 18.76
C VAL A 611 11.28 -18.27 19.80
N ARG A 612 11.93 -19.36 20.24
CA ARG A 612 11.36 -20.31 21.21
C ARG A 612 11.22 -19.71 22.61
N GLY A 613 10.12 -20.05 23.26
CA GLY A 613 9.86 -19.68 24.66
C GLY A 613 9.69 -18.18 24.90
N GLU A 614 9.68 -17.76 26.14
CA GLU A 614 9.54 -16.35 26.52
C GLU A 614 10.82 -15.52 26.27
N ASN A 615 12.00 -16.16 26.30
CA ASN A 615 13.26 -15.48 25.95
C ASN A 615 13.26 -15.06 24.47
N GLY A 616 12.75 -15.89 23.56
CA GLY A 616 12.58 -15.53 22.15
C GLY A 616 11.64 -14.35 21.98
N ILE A 617 10.51 -14.32 22.69
CA ILE A 617 9.59 -13.18 22.67
C ILE A 617 10.27 -11.92 23.22
N THR A 618 11.02 -12.02 24.30
CA THR A 618 11.76 -10.88 24.87
C THR A 618 12.79 -10.33 23.90
N ALA A 619 13.51 -11.19 23.18
CA ALA A 619 14.46 -10.77 22.15
C ALA A 619 13.76 -10.04 21.00
N LEU A 620 12.61 -10.52 20.54
CA LEU A 620 11.80 -9.85 19.49
C LEU A 620 11.33 -8.48 19.94
N VAL A 621 10.78 -8.36 21.16
CA VAL A 621 10.33 -7.08 21.73
C VAL A 621 11.50 -6.09 21.83
N SER A 622 12.65 -6.54 22.35
CA SER A 622 13.84 -5.69 22.46
C SER A 622 14.33 -5.22 21.09
N SER A 623 14.38 -6.14 20.10
CA SER A 623 14.81 -5.80 18.75
C SER A 623 13.88 -4.76 18.09
N LEU A 624 12.56 -4.90 18.28
CA LEU A 624 11.56 -3.96 17.78
C LEU A 624 11.74 -2.56 18.39
N LYS A 625 11.82 -2.49 19.72
CA LYS A 625 12.01 -1.23 20.45
C LYS A 625 13.29 -0.52 20.02
N THR A 626 14.42 -1.25 20.01
CA THR A 626 15.70 -0.70 19.56
C THR A 626 15.64 -0.21 18.12
N TYR A 627 15.00 -0.96 17.22
CA TYR A 627 14.86 -0.52 15.83
C TYR A 627 14.10 0.80 15.71
N PHE A 628 13.00 0.96 16.45
CA PHE A 628 12.22 2.19 16.44
C PHE A 628 12.96 3.36 17.12
N GLU A 629 13.66 3.13 18.23
CA GLU A 629 14.53 4.11 18.89
C GLU A 629 15.64 4.62 17.96
N LEU A 630 16.21 3.73 17.14
CA LEU A 630 17.21 4.08 16.12
C LEU A 630 16.63 4.77 14.88
N GLY A 631 15.32 4.94 14.80
CA GLY A 631 14.65 5.69 13.72
C GLY A 631 14.01 4.83 12.64
N GLY A 632 13.80 3.53 12.89
CA GLY A 632 13.07 2.64 11.98
C GLY A 632 11.64 3.08 11.73
N PHE A 633 11.10 2.81 10.53
CA PHE A 633 9.74 3.19 10.13
C PHE A 633 8.74 2.08 10.39
N ALA A 634 8.94 0.93 9.75
CA ALA A 634 8.11 -0.24 9.94
C ALA A 634 8.95 -1.52 9.85
N VAL A 635 8.48 -2.58 10.51
CA VAL A 635 9.12 -3.88 10.47
C VAL A 635 8.07 -4.99 10.44
N HIS A 636 8.34 -5.97 9.63
CA HIS A 636 7.59 -7.20 9.53
C HIS A 636 8.47 -8.39 9.89
N TYR A 637 7.96 -9.28 10.74
CA TYR A 637 8.66 -10.50 11.13
C TYR A 637 7.96 -11.72 10.53
N ASN A 638 8.66 -12.48 9.70
CA ASN A 638 8.26 -13.81 9.26
C ASN A 638 8.91 -14.84 10.16
N VAL A 639 8.11 -15.65 10.82
CA VAL A 639 8.60 -16.84 11.51
C VAL A 639 8.30 -18.03 10.61
N LEU A 640 9.34 -18.62 10.05
CA LEU A 640 9.28 -19.70 9.08
C LEU A 640 9.86 -20.99 9.65
N ASP A 641 9.26 -22.11 9.29
CA ASP A 641 9.77 -23.43 9.63
C ASP A 641 10.07 -24.18 8.33
N THR A 642 11.33 -24.53 8.14
CA THR A 642 11.81 -25.15 6.89
C THR A 642 11.12 -26.48 6.63
N ASP A 643 10.96 -27.31 7.68
CA ASP A 643 10.35 -28.64 7.53
C ASP A 643 8.87 -28.53 7.16
N ILE A 644 8.16 -27.57 7.78
CA ILE A 644 6.77 -27.25 7.44
C ILE A 644 6.65 -26.79 5.99
N LEU A 645 7.48 -25.86 5.55
CA LEU A 645 7.46 -25.34 4.16
C LEU A 645 7.78 -26.45 3.15
N MET A 646 8.76 -27.30 3.45
CA MET A 646 9.12 -28.44 2.60
C MET A 646 8.00 -29.49 2.52
N ASP A 647 7.33 -29.79 3.63
CA ASP A 647 6.20 -30.70 3.64
C ASP A 647 4.98 -30.08 2.95
N ALA A 648 4.70 -28.80 3.17
CA ALA A 648 3.62 -28.07 2.51
C ALA A 648 3.81 -27.95 0.99
N LYS A 649 5.04 -27.89 0.50
CA LYS A 649 5.34 -27.96 -0.93
C LYS A 649 4.96 -29.32 -1.53
N LYS A 650 5.18 -30.41 -0.78
CA LYS A 650 4.88 -31.78 -1.22
C LYS A 650 3.42 -32.20 -1.01
N ASN A 651 2.81 -31.73 0.08
CA ASN A 651 1.50 -32.13 0.58
C ASN A 651 0.65 -30.88 0.90
N PRO A 652 0.31 -30.04 -0.09
CA PRO A 652 -0.38 -28.75 0.15
C PRO A 652 -1.73 -28.89 0.85
N GLU A 653 -2.42 -30.02 0.68
CA GLU A 653 -3.70 -30.31 1.28
C GLU A 653 -3.63 -30.43 2.82
N LYS A 654 -2.47 -30.72 3.40
CA LYS A 654 -2.27 -30.75 4.86
C LYS A 654 -2.17 -29.36 5.47
N TYR A 655 -1.88 -28.34 4.63
CA TYR A 655 -1.57 -26.98 5.05
C TYR A 655 -2.45 -25.94 4.33
N PRO A 656 -3.78 -26.07 4.36
CA PRO A 656 -4.69 -25.22 3.56
C PRO A 656 -4.67 -23.75 3.99
N SER A 657 -4.22 -23.46 5.21
CA SER A 657 -4.16 -22.12 5.81
C SER A 657 -2.74 -21.58 6.00
N LEU A 658 -1.71 -22.30 5.53
CA LEU A 658 -0.33 -21.84 5.65
C LEU A 658 -0.12 -20.57 4.82
N GLN A 659 0.20 -19.49 5.51
CA GLN A 659 0.40 -18.19 4.89
C GLN A 659 1.88 -17.79 4.95
N VAL A 660 2.31 -17.12 3.89
CA VAL A 660 3.58 -16.41 3.85
C VAL A 660 3.34 -14.98 3.38
N ARG A 661 4.23 -14.08 3.75
CA ARG A 661 4.10 -12.69 3.35
C ARG A 661 4.97 -12.35 2.16
N LEU A 662 4.35 -11.81 1.11
CA LEU A 662 5.01 -11.38 -0.10
C LEU A 662 4.80 -9.87 -0.30
N CYS A 663 5.87 -9.09 -0.16
CA CYS A 663 5.91 -7.67 -0.52
C CYS A 663 4.74 -6.79 -0.03
N GLY A 664 4.21 -7.03 1.16
CA GLY A 664 3.17 -6.19 1.75
C GLY A 664 1.77 -6.82 1.84
N TRP A 665 1.58 -8.04 1.32
CA TRP A 665 0.34 -8.82 1.49
C TRP A 665 0.62 -10.27 1.82
N ASN A 666 -0.37 -10.94 2.37
CA ASN A 666 -0.31 -12.37 2.64
C ASN A 666 -0.84 -13.16 1.45
N VAL A 667 -0.21 -14.30 1.24
CA VAL A 667 -0.65 -15.30 0.26
C VAL A 667 -0.65 -16.67 0.89
N LEU A 668 -1.53 -17.54 0.45
CA LEU A 668 -1.45 -18.95 0.81
C LEU A 668 -0.22 -19.55 0.14
N PHE A 669 0.61 -20.25 0.90
CA PHE A 669 1.82 -20.89 0.37
C PHE A 669 1.50 -21.86 -0.77
N SER A 670 0.36 -22.52 -0.72
CA SER A 670 -0.12 -23.43 -1.77
C SER A 670 -0.36 -22.74 -3.11
N THR A 671 -0.67 -21.44 -3.14
CA THR A 671 -0.98 -20.67 -4.37
C THR A 671 0.24 -20.08 -5.05
N LEU A 672 1.40 -20.12 -4.40
CA LEU A 672 2.65 -19.63 -4.97
C LEU A 672 3.15 -20.50 -6.12
N SER A 673 3.88 -19.89 -7.05
CA SER A 673 4.65 -20.63 -8.05
C SER A 673 5.74 -21.49 -7.40
N GLU A 674 6.19 -22.54 -8.08
CA GLU A 674 7.26 -23.41 -7.55
C GLU A 674 8.54 -22.63 -7.24
N LYS A 675 8.88 -21.65 -8.06
CA LYS A 675 10.05 -20.78 -7.85
C LYS A 675 9.91 -19.94 -6.57
N GLU A 676 8.74 -19.38 -6.30
CA GLU A 676 8.47 -18.61 -5.09
C GLU A 676 8.49 -19.50 -3.85
N LYS A 677 7.90 -20.70 -3.92
CA LYS A 677 7.99 -21.71 -2.85
C LYS A 677 9.45 -22.03 -2.50
N ASP A 678 10.28 -22.25 -3.51
CA ASP A 678 11.71 -22.52 -3.32
C ASP A 678 12.44 -21.33 -2.71
N GLU A 679 12.08 -20.09 -3.07
CA GLU A 679 12.62 -18.88 -2.45
C GLU A 679 12.29 -18.82 -0.95
N PHE A 680 11.03 -19.08 -0.55
CA PHE A 680 10.64 -19.10 0.87
C PHE A 680 11.31 -20.23 1.65
N ILE A 681 11.42 -21.44 1.07
CA ILE A 681 12.17 -22.55 1.68
C ILE A 681 13.63 -22.16 1.88
N ALA A 682 14.28 -21.58 0.87
CA ALA A 682 15.67 -21.15 0.98
C ALA A 682 15.86 -20.02 2.01
N ARG A 683 14.88 -19.13 2.20
CA ARG A 683 14.90 -18.10 3.26
C ARG A 683 14.81 -18.72 4.67
N SER A 684 14.04 -19.79 4.84
CA SER A 684 13.86 -20.45 6.14
C SER A 684 15.06 -21.33 6.56
N MET A 685 15.96 -21.68 5.63
CA MET A 685 17.16 -22.49 5.92
C MET A 685 18.32 -21.72 6.57
N LYS A 686 18.12 -20.45 6.91
CA LYS A 686 19.16 -19.58 7.48
C LYS A 686 19.39 -19.78 8.98
#